data_226a1ba4f56e718490070b3d6377c090
#
_entry.id   226a1ba4f56e718490070b3d6377c090
#
_cell.length_a   1.000
_cell.length_b   1.000
_cell.length_c   1.000
_cell.angle_alpha   90.00
_cell.angle_beta   90.00
_cell.angle_gamma   90.00
#
_symmetry.space_group_name_H-M   'P 1'
#
loop_
_entity.id
_entity.type
_entity.pdbx_description
1 polymer ?
#
loop_
_entity_poly.entity_id
_entity_poly.type
_entity_poly.pdbx_seq_one_letter_code
_entity_poly.pdbx_strand_id
1 'polypeptide(L)'
;MRTVDFDSLVPDDSISIDEGAVAPWNSLMWSLMTDVCREMGVRTDVPFRELTDEEKEIVYHGPAEKKHIFYKAKKSNQAGELDFTYYNAVYTVENALAKVKDEKGMKRVEKFLKEDICPECGGSRLSEAARAPRLRGISLDEACKMTLKELVDWVAGVPDSLPEEMRPMAESICESFQAVAKRLMDLGLSYLSLDRTASTLSTGERQRMQLARAVRNRTTGVLYVLDEPSIGLHPSNIKGLNAVMHDLVADGNSVLLVDHDTQILSEADWLIEMGPEAGVGGGYVIAEGSIPQIISNKKSMIGPFLAKTADMHVRTQAGKEEVFTLGKLHLSTDNIHTVKPLEVDIPKGRLTVVTGVSGSGKTTMVLESLIPGLEASFCGEHLPKHVKSISAEGIAHVKLIDASPIGINVRSTVATYANIHDELRKIYAKTADAKDRKYKAGDFSYNTGKLRCPVCDGTGQISLDVQFLPDVDIPCPECGGSRYAKGAWQISYENKQGNRYSLPELMEMDVNTALQAVKDLKLVHQRLGVLKNLGLGYLTLGEETPSLSGGEAQRLKLASEMGKGQSDSVFVFDEPTIGLHPLDVQTLLGVFQALVDNGATVLVIEHDLDVIRNADYIIDMGPGGGEEGGRVVACGTPEQIAANEESVTGKYL
;
A
#
# COMPACT_ATOMS: atom_id res chain seq x y z
N MET A 1 -0.94 -10.52 22.26
CA MET A 1 -1.79 -9.94 23.32
C MET A 1 -1.73 -8.44 23.18
N ARG A 2 -2.85 -7.74 23.15
CA ARG A 2 -2.85 -6.28 23.13
C ARG A 2 -2.68 -5.76 24.55
N THR A 3 -1.64 -5.01 24.80
CA THR A 3 -1.31 -4.39 26.07
C THR A 3 -1.21 -2.88 25.90
N VAL A 4 -1.36 -2.15 26.98
CA VAL A 4 -1.19 -0.68 26.93
C VAL A 4 0.28 -0.36 26.69
N ASP A 5 0.52 0.51 25.74
CA ASP A 5 1.86 1.02 25.43
C ASP A 5 2.15 2.25 26.28
N PHE A 6 3.02 2.08 27.28
CA PHE A 6 3.33 3.15 28.25
C PHE A 6 3.99 4.36 27.59
N ASP A 7 4.82 4.16 26.56
CA ASP A 7 5.50 5.24 25.85
C ASP A 7 4.49 6.13 25.10
N SER A 8 3.39 5.53 24.62
CA SER A 8 2.31 6.25 23.94
C SER A 8 1.38 7.02 24.88
N LEU A 9 1.36 6.70 26.18
CA LEU A 9 0.55 7.41 27.17
C LEU A 9 1.09 8.81 27.42
N VAL A 10 2.42 8.99 27.38
CA VAL A 10 3.11 10.27 27.55
C VAL A 10 4.15 10.41 26.42
N PRO A 11 3.72 10.76 25.22
CA PRO A 11 4.61 10.83 24.05
C PRO A 11 5.63 11.97 24.12
N ASP A 12 5.35 13.01 24.92
CA ASP A 12 6.27 14.13 25.17
C ASP A 12 6.30 14.42 26.67
N ASP A 13 7.38 14.02 27.32
CA ASP A 13 7.61 14.20 28.74
C ASP A 13 8.18 15.59 29.11
N SER A 14 8.51 16.39 28.10
CA SER A 14 9.02 17.76 28.26
C SER A 14 7.92 18.78 28.58
N ILE A 15 6.67 18.44 28.33
CA ILE A 15 5.50 19.27 28.62
C ILE A 15 4.82 18.82 29.92
N SER A 16 4.03 19.71 30.51
CA SER A 16 3.28 19.45 31.74
C SER A 16 1.96 18.71 31.46
N ILE A 17 1.35 18.15 32.53
CA ILE A 17 0.00 17.55 32.43
C ILE A 17 -1.04 18.61 32.06
N ASP A 18 -0.89 19.86 32.55
CA ASP A 18 -1.76 20.99 32.19
C ASP A 18 -1.65 21.34 30.69
N GLU A 19 -0.49 21.15 30.09
CA GLU A 19 -0.24 21.34 28.65
C GLU A 19 -0.66 20.12 27.81
N GLY A 20 -0.97 18.98 28.44
CA GLY A 20 -1.51 17.81 27.79
C GLY A 20 -0.54 16.64 27.64
N ALA A 21 0.47 16.51 28.49
CA ALA A 21 1.44 15.40 28.46
C ALA A 21 0.75 14.02 28.42
N VAL A 22 -0.35 13.83 29.16
CA VAL A 22 -1.08 12.56 29.22
C VAL A 22 -2.07 12.44 28.08
N ALA A 23 -1.66 11.88 26.97
CA ALA A 23 -2.40 11.82 25.70
C ALA A 23 -3.78 11.12 25.79
N PRO A 24 -4.00 10.02 26.57
CA PRO A 24 -5.32 9.42 26.72
C PRO A 24 -6.36 10.36 27.31
N TRP A 25 -6.00 11.21 28.25
CA TRP A 25 -6.94 12.15 28.88
C TRP A 25 -7.41 13.24 27.90
N ASN A 26 -6.61 13.57 26.89
CA ASN A 26 -6.96 14.53 25.87
C ASN A 26 -7.85 13.97 24.77
N SER A 27 -7.76 12.66 24.50
CA SER A 27 -8.37 12.03 23.32
C SER A 27 -9.49 11.04 23.63
N LEU A 28 -9.45 10.38 24.80
CA LEU A 28 -10.40 9.34 25.20
C LEU A 28 -11.27 9.73 26.40
N MET A 29 -10.90 10.77 27.13
CA MET A 29 -11.58 11.20 28.36
C MET A 29 -11.85 12.71 28.34
N TRP A 30 -12.49 13.21 29.39
CA TRP A 30 -12.80 14.63 29.54
C TRP A 30 -11.61 15.41 30.10
N SER A 31 -11.44 16.64 29.68
CA SER A 31 -10.36 17.56 30.11
C SER A 31 -10.33 17.84 31.62
N LEU A 32 -11.32 17.39 32.38
CA LEU A 32 -11.41 17.49 33.83
C LEU A 32 -10.42 16.57 34.56
N MET A 33 -9.86 15.57 33.89
CA MET A 33 -8.98 14.59 34.54
C MET A 33 -7.72 15.24 35.09
N THR A 34 -7.22 16.31 34.46
CA THR A 34 -6.08 17.09 34.93
C THR A 34 -6.37 17.72 36.31
N ASP A 35 -7.55 18.34 36.48
CA ASP A 35 -7.94 18.96 37.73
C ASP A 35 -8.10 17.91 38.85
N VAL A 36 -8.67 16.76 38.55
CA VAL A 36 -8.80 15.64 39.50
C VAL A 36 -7.43 15.06 39.86
N CYS A 37 -6.50 14.94 38.89
CA CYS A 37 -5.15 14.49 39.11
C CYS A 37 -4.37 15.38 40.10
N ARG A 38 -4.61 16.69 40.03
CA ARG A 38 -4.04 17.66 40.98
C ARG A 38 -4.54 17.41 42.40
N GLU A 39 -5.84 17.11 42.58
CA GLU A 39 -6.42 16.72 43.86
C GLU A 39 -5.97 15.32 44.37
N MET A 40 -5.36 14.51 43.50
CA MET A 40 -4.67 13.28 43.89
C MET A 40 -3.25 13.55 44.42
N GLY A 41 -2.78 14.79 44.42
CA GLY A 41 -1.48 15.21 44.93
C GLY A 41 -0.35 15.25 43.91
N VAL A 42 -0.68 15.21 42.60
CA VAL A 42 0.29 15.27 41.50
C VAL A 42 0.47 16.73 41.05
N ARG A 43 1.70 17.16 40.84
CA ARG A 43 2.04 18.48 40.29
C ARG A 43 1.76 18.47 38.78
N THR A 44 0.72 19.15 38.35
CA THR A 44 0.28 19.15 36.95
C THR A 44 0.88 20.30 36.11
N ASP A 45 1.58 21.23 36.75
CA ASP A 45 2.15 22.45 36.15
C ASP A 45 3.64 22.37 35.81
N VAL A 46 4.30 21.24 36.14
CA VAL A 46 5.72 20.98 35.83
C VAL A 46 5.84 19.95 34.69
N PRO A 47 6.97 19.95 33.92
CA PRO A 47 7.23 18.94 32.91
C PRO A 47 7.08 17.51 33.48
N PHE A 48 6.47 16.60 32.73
CA PHE A 48 6.18 15.23 33.20
C PHE A 48 7.42 14.49 33.67
N ARG A 49 8.56 14.70 33.01
CA ARG A 49 9.86 14.11 33.42
C ARG A 49 10.32 14.56 34.82
N GLU A 50 9.88 15.71 35.31
CA GLU A 50 10.26 16.27 36.63
C GLU A 50 9.33 15.82 37.77
N LEU A 51 8.30 15.03 37.46
CA LEU A 51 7.46 14.37 38.46
C LEU A 51 8.26 13.30 39.20
N THR A 52 7.96 13.11 40.46
CA THR A 52 8.51 12.02 41.25
C THR A 52 7.97 10.67 40.76
N ASP A 53 8.65 9.57 41.11
CA ASP A 53 8.18 8.22 40.76
C ASP A 53 6.81 7.92 41.38
N GLU A 54 6.54 8.43 42.58
CA GLU A 54 5.23 8.31 43.25
C GLU A 54 4.13 9.07 42.49
N GLU A 55 4.43 10.28 41.99
CA GLU A 55 3.49 11.06 41.18
C GLU A 55 3.21 10.37 39.82
N LYS A 56 4.24 9.84 39.18
CA LYS A 56 4.10 9.06 37.93
C LYS A 56 3.28 7.79 38.15
N GLU A 57 3.49 7.09 39.28
CA GLU A 57 2.72 5.90 39.62
C GLU A 57 1.23 6.23 39.81
N ILE A 58 0.90 7.38 40.42
CA ILE A 58 -0.49 7.85 40.49
C ILE A 58 -1.07 8.08 39.11
N VAL A 59 -0.32 8.71 38.19
CA VAL A 59 -0.79 8.97 36.81
C VAL A 59 -1.05 7.67 36.07
N TYR A 60 -0.16 6.68 36.20
CA TYR A 60 -0.28 5.43 35.46
C TYR A 60 -1.25 4.45 36.10
N HIS A 61 -1.23 4.28 37.44
CA HIS A 61 -1.91 3.21 38.16
C HIS A 61 -2.73 3.65 39.36
N GLY A 62 -2.79 4.96 39.66
CA GLY A 62 -3.50 5.48 40.84
C GLY A 62 -4.95 4.95 40.97
N PRO A 63 -5.45 4.78 42.20
CA PRO A 63 -6.77 4.22 42.45
C PRO A 63 -7.90 5.13 41.97
N ALA A 64 -9.03 4.55 41.56
CA ALA A 64 -10.25 5.27 41.21
C ALA A 64 -10.90 5.87 42.47
N GLU A 65 -10.53 7.11 42.77
CA GLU A 65 -11.04 7.86 43.92
C GLU A 65 -11.92 9.03 43.48
N LYS A 66 -13.00 9.27 44.22
CA LYS A 66 -13.88 10.42 43.98
C LYS A 66 -13.30 11.66 44.71
N LYS A 67 -12.96 12.70 43.95
CA LYS A 67 -12.42 13.95 44.43
C LYS A 67 -13.39 15.10 44.15
N HIS A 68 -13.37 16.08 45.03
CA HIS A 68 -14.12 17.31 44.88
C HIS A 68 -13.24 18.32 44.15
N ILE A 69 -13.66 18.80 42.97
CA ILE A 69 -12.91 19.74 42.16
C ILE A 69 -13.66 21.02 41.91
N PHE A 70 -12.94 22.12 41.81
CA PHE A 70 -13.46 23.40 41.37
C PHE A 70 -13.19 23.59 39.89
N TYR A 71 -14.25 23.47 39.08
CA TYR A 71 -14.15 23.54 37.62
C TYR A 71 -14.44 24.96 37.10
N LYS A 72 -13.57 25.46 36.24
CA LYS A 72 -13.77 26.70 35.48
C LYS A 72 -13.74 26.40 33.97
N ALA A 73 -14.84 26.65 33.29
CA ALA A 73 -14.96 26.36 31.85
C ALA A 73 -14.05 27.28 31.02
N LYS A 74 -13.19 26.69 30.17
CA LYS A 74 -12.25 27.43 29.30
C LYS A 74 -12.92 28.37 28.28
N LYS A 75 -14.20 28.20 27.98
CA LYS A 75 -14.94 28.99 26.96
C LYS A 75 -16.16 29.76 27.49
N SER A 76 -16.47 29.69 28.76
CA SER A 76 -17.55 30.44 29.40
C SER A 76 -17.12 30.87 30.82
N ASN A 77 -17.69 31.97 31.34
CA ASN A 77 -17.39 32.45 32.71
C ASN A 77 -18.11 31.61 33.80
N GLN A 78 -18.53 30.38 33.47
CA GLN A 78 -19.18 29.51 34.45
C GLN A 78 -18.11 28.74 35.24
N ALA A 79 -18.19 28.82 36.55
CA ALA A 79 -17.41 28.04 37.49
C ALA A 79 -18.38 27.34 38.44
N GLY A 80 -18.03 26.11 38.82
CA GLY A 80 -18.83 25.29 39.73
C GLY A 80 -18.00 24.24 40.42
N GLU A 81 -18.51 23.73 41.53
CA GLU A 81 -17.95 22.62 42.27
C GLU A 81 -18.56 21.32 41.77
N LEU A 82 -17.72 20.31 41.55
CA LEU A 82 -18.11 19.01 40.98
C LEU A 82 -17.34 17.88 41.64
N ASP A 83 -18.05 16.84 42.02
CA ASP A 83 -17.44 15.59 42.42
C ASP A 83 -17.13 14.73 41.20
N PHE A 84 -15.86 14.41 40.97
CA PHE A 84 -15.45 13.59 39.82
C PHE A 84 -14.52 12.43 40.25
N THR A 85 -14.66 11.27 39.61
CA THR A 85 -13.83 10.12 39.91
C THR A 85 -12.53 10.17 39.10
N TYR A 86 -11.40 10.02 39.79
CA TYR A 86 -10.10 9.88 39.15
C TYR A 86 -10.02 8.56 38.36
N TYR A 87 -9.51 8.63 37.15
CA TYR A 87 -9.18 7.48 36.31
C TYR A 87 -7.78 7.65 35.75
N ASN A 88 -6.89 6.76 36.16
CA ASN A 88 -5.51 6.76 35.70
C ASN A 88 -5.38 6.53 34.18
N ALA A 89 -4.20 6.79 33.62
CA ALA A 89 -3.97 6.74 32.19
C ALA A 89 -4.19 5.33 31.59
N VAL A 90 -3.72 4.29 32.27
CA VAL A 90 -3.87 2.87 31.85
C VAL A 90 -5.34 2.47 31.85
N TYR A 91 -6.04 2.71 32.95
CA TYR A 91 -7.49 2.41 33.04
C TYR A 91 -8.30 3.16 31.97
N THR A 92 -7.92 4.38 31.65
CA THR A 92 -8.59 5.17 30.60
C THR A 92 -8.55 4.46 29.25
N VAL A 93 -7.39 3.89 28.88
CA VAL A 93 -7.22 3.13 27.64
C VAL A 93 -7.98 1.80 27.69
N GLU A 94 -7.84 1.04 28.79
CA GLU A 94 -8.52 -0.25 28.97
C GLU A 94 -10.05 -0.12 28.94
N ASN A 95 -10.58 0.89 29.64
CA ASN A 95 -12.01 1.17 29.67
C ASN A 95 -12.53 1.65 28.29
N ALA A 96 -11.72 2.42 27.57
CA ALA A 96 -12.06 2.81 26.21
C ALA A 96 -12.08 1.59 25.28
N LEU A 97 -11.07 0.71 25.37
CA LEU A 97 -11.01 -0.54 24.60
C LEU A 97 -12.21 -1.44 24.87
N ALA A 98 -12.60 -1.61 26.14
CA ALA A 98 -13.76 -2.43 26.52
C ALA A 98 -15.11 -1.90 25.97
N LYS A 99 -15.18 -0.59 25.66
CA LYS A 99 -16.40 0.09 25.18
C LYS A 99 -16.42 0.32 23.68
N VAL A 100 -15.37 -0.05 22.94
CA VAL A 100 -15.30 0.09 21.49
C VAL A 100 -16.38 -0.76 20.83
N LYS A 101 -17.20 -0.12 19.98
CA LYS A 101 -18.26 -0.78 19.21
C LYS A 101 -18.08 -0.64 17.70
N ASP A 102 -17.22 0.27 17.26
CA ASP A 102 -17.01 0.59 15.86
C ASP A 102 -15.51 0.73 15.53
N GLU A 103 -15.20 0.72 14.26
CA GLU A 103 -13.83 0.84 13.75
C GLU A 103 -13.20 2.21 14.06
N LYS A 104 -14.02 3.28 14.10
CA LYS A 104 -13.52 4.63 14.46
C LYS A 104 -13.11 4.71 15.93
N GLY A 105 -13.87 4.04 16.80
CA GLY A 105 -13.51 3.89 18.21
C GLY A 105 -12.21 3.11 18.37
N MET A 106 -12.06 1.99 17.63
CA MET A 106 -10.84 1.19 17.66
C MET A 106 -9.61 2.00 17.24
N LYS A 107 -9.64 2.73 16.13
CA LYS A 107 -8.53 3.57 15.67
C LYS A 107 -8.08 4.66 16.66
N ARG A 108 -8.99 5.10 17.56
CA ARG A 108 -8.64 6.06 18.63
C ARG A 108 -7.89 5.42 19.77
N VAL A 109 -8.21 4.17 20.08
CA VAL A 109 -7.60 3.43 21.21
C VAL A 109 -6.32 2.74 20.76
N GLU A 110 -6.26 2.24 19.52
CA GLU A 110 -5.19 1.44 18.95
C GLU A 110 -3.81 2.12 19.06
N LYS A 111 -3.75 3.44 18.94
CA LYS A 111 -2.52 4.23 19.10
C LYS A 111 -1.92 4.20 20.51
N PHE A 112 -2.66 3.69 21.50
CA PHE A 112 -2.19 3.51 22.89
C PHE A 112 -1.97 2.03 23.23
N LEU A 113 -2.03 1.15 22.24
CA LEU A 113 -1.88 -0.29 22.40
C LEU A 113 -0.65 -0.78 21.63
N LYS A 114 0.07 -1.71 22.24
CA LYS A 114 1.08 -2.50 21.55
C LYS A 114 0.68 -3.97 21.54
N GLU A 115 1.15 -4.70 20.54
CA GLU A 115 0.95 -6.13 20.43
C GLU A 115 2.19 -6.85 20.96
N ASP A 116 2.07 -7.43 22.13
CA ASP A 116 3.11 -8.23 22.76
C ASP A 116 2.81 -9.73 22.64
N ILE A 117 3.89 -10.53 22.64
CA ILE A 117 3.78 -12.00 22.68
C ILE A 117 3.18 -12.41 24.02
N CYS A 118 2.16 -13.27 23.98
CA CYS A 118 1.55 -13.79 25.19
C CYS A 118 2.61 -14.56 26.04
N PRO A 119 2.86 -14.18 27.30
CA PRO A 119 3.88 -14.82 28.12
C PRO A 119 3.55 -16.28 28.46
N GLU A 120 2.27 -16.66 28.47
CA GLU A 120 1.83 -18.02 28.80
C GLU A 120 2.03 -18.99 27.64
N CYS A 121 1.60 -18.60 26.43
CA CYS A 121 1.68 -19.48 25.25
C CYS A 121 2.89 -19.20 24.33
N GLY A 122 3.69 -18.16 24.59
CA GLY A 122 4.83 -17.79 23.77
C GLY A 122 4.48 -17.51 22.30
N GLY A 123 3.25 -16.99 22.04
CA GLY A 123 2.75 -16.71 20.69
C GLY A 123 2.08 -17.90 19.99
N SER A 124 2.13 -19.11 20.54
CA SER A 124 1.59 -20.33 19.89
C SER A 124 0.05 -20.36 19.82
N ARG A 125 -0.66 -19.54 20.58
CA ARG A 125 -2.13 -19.51 20.72
C ARG A 125 -2.73 -20.81 21.29
N LEU A 126 -1.91 -21.78 21.69
CA LEU A 126 -2.30 -23.09 22.19
C LEU A 126 -2.08 -23.16 23.69
N SER A 127 -2.97 -23.87 24.40
CA SER A 127 -2.78 -24.20 25.82
C SER A 127 -1.61 -25.15 26.01
N GLU A 128 -1.08 -25.24 27.23
CA GLU A 128 0.00 -26.17 27.58
C GLU A 128 -0.40 -27.61 27.26
N ALA A 129 -1.62 -28.02 27.57
CA ALA A 129 -2.15 -29.34 27.25
C ALA A 129 -2.16 -29.66 25.75
N ALA A 130 -2.38 -28.67 24.89
CA ALA A 130 -2.35 -28.85 23.42
C ALA A 130 -0.91 -28.89 22.88
N ARG A 131 0.05 -28.28 23.56
CA ARG A 131 1.49 -28.30 23.23
C ARG A 131 2.25 -29.50 23.75
N ALA A 132 1.69 -30.22 24.75
CA ALA A 132 2.35 -31.36 25.40
C ALA A 132 2.51 -32.59 24.48
N PRO A 133 1.52 -32.98 23.62
CA PRO A 133 1.68 -34.12 22.70
C PRO A 133 2.77 -33.87 21.65
N ARG A 134 3.60 -34.90 21.43
CA ARG A 134 4.68 -34.84 20.44
C ARG A 134 4.54 -35.95 19.41
N LEU A 135 4.69 -35.60 18.15
CA LEU A 135 4.75 -36.54 17.04
C LEU A 135 6.12 -36.42 16.39
N ARG A 136 6.87 -37.55 16.33
CA ARG A 136 8.28 -37.52 15.91
C ARG A 136 9.14 -36.50 16.67
N GLY A 137 8.87 -36.33 17.98
CA GLY A 137 9.58 -35.38 18.81
C GLY A 137 9.16 -33.90 18.71
N ILE A 138 8.23 -33.56 17.82
CA ILE A 138 7.79 -32.20 17.51
C ILE A 138 6.37 -32.01 18.05
N SER A 139 6.11 -30.90 18.72
CA SER A 139 4.77 -30.47 19.17
C SER A 139 3.99 -29.77 18.07
N LEU A 140 2.69 -29.58 18.26
CA LEU A 140 1.84 -28.93 17.27
C LEU A 140 2.25 -27.47 17.01
N ASP A 141 2.65 -26.72 18.03
CA ASP A 141 3.10 -25.34 17.89
C ASP A 141 4.46 -25.25 17.18
N GLU A 142 5.37 -26.20 17.42
CA GLU A 142 6.63 -26.30 16.71
C GLU A 142 6.38 -26.62 15.21
N ALA A 143 5.48 -27.55 14.92
CA ALA A 143 5.09 -27.87 13.54
C ALA A 143 4.42 -26.71 12.82
N CYS A 144 3.57 -25.91 13.51
CA CYS A 144 2.94 -24.73 12.91
C CYS A 144 3.92 -23.61 12.57
N LYS A 145 5.08 -23.56 13.23
CA LYS A 145 6.14 -22.58 12.97
C LYS A 145 7.05 -22.98 11.79
N MET A 146 7.04 -24.24 11.41
CA MET A 146 7.79 -24.68 10.23
C MET A 146 7.29 -23.99 8.98
N THR A 147 8.19 -23.73 8.04
CA THR A 147 7.82 -23.36 6.69
C THR A 147 7.02 -24.51 6.05
N LEU A 148 6.18 -24.18 5.08
CA LEU A 148 5.38 -25.20 4.40
C LEU A 148 6.25 -26.31 3.78
N LYS A 149 7.45 -25.94 3.27
CA LYS A 149 8.43 -26.88 2.72
C LYS A 149 8.93 -27.85 3.80
N GLU A 150 9.43 -27.33 4.94
CA GLU A 150 9.91 -28.14 6.06
C GLU A 150 8.80 -29.04 6.61
N LEU A 151 7.57 -28.50 6.68
CA LEU A 151 6.41 -29.24 7.17
C LEU A 151 6.04 -30.41 6.26
N VAL A 152 6.11 -30.23 4.94
CA VAL A 152 5.89 -31.33 3.96
C VAL A 152 6.92 -32.44 4.13
N ASP A 153 8.20 -32.07 4.26
CA ASP A 153 9.30 -33.04 4.48
C ASP A 153 9.14 -33.80 5.81
N TRP A 154 8.72 -33.10 6.87
CA TRP A 154 8.46 -33.71 8.16
C TRP A 154 7.24 -34.65 8.13
N VAL A 155 6.12 -34.22 7.48
CA VAL A 155 4.88 -35.00 7.37
C VAL A 155 5.11 -36.29 6.58
N ALA A 156 5.96 -36.28 5.55
CA ALA A 156 6.28 -37.47 4.75
C ALA A 156 6.76 -38.67 5.59
N GLY A 157 7.46 -38.42 6.70
CA GLY A 157 7.93 -39.48 7.59
C GLY A 157 7.01 -39.79 8.76
N VAL A 158 5.83 -39.18 8.87
CA VAL A 158 4.90 -39.42 9.99
C VAL A 158 4.33 -40.84 9.97
N PRO A 159 3.85 -41.41 8.84
CA PRO A 159 3.29 -42.75 8.85
C PRO A 159 4.25 -43.83 9.39
N ASP A 160 5.53 -43.75 9.02
CA ASP A 160 6.55 -44.72 9.46
C ASP A 160 6.84 -44.64 10.96
N SER A 161 6.55 -43.51 11.58
CA SER A 161 6.77 -43.31 13.02
C SER A 161 5.64 -43.85 13.93
N LEU A 162 4.54 -44.32 13.32
CA LEU A 162 3.35 -44.76 14.00
C LEU A 162 3.25 -46.28 14.06
N PRO A 163 2.51 -46.85 15.05
CA PRO A 163 2.19 -48.26 15.06
C PRO A 163 1.55 -48.74 13.75
N GLU A 164 1.82 -50.00 13.36
CA GLU A 164 1.41 -50.55 12.09
C GLU A 164 -0.11 -50.44 11.82
N GLU A 165 -0.91 -50.60 12.86
CA GLU A 165 -2.38 -50.48 12.82
C GLU A 165 -2.87 -49.08 12.48
N MET A 166 -2.09 -48.03 12.75
CA MET A 166 -2.44 -46.61 12.53
C MET A 166 -1.90 -46.08 11.19
N ARG A 167 -0.95 -46.78 10.55
CA ARG A 167 -0.28 -46.31 9.33
C ARG A 167 -1.24 -46.01 8.18
N PRO A 168 -2.20 -46.88 7.82
CA PRO A 168 -3.07 -46.59 6.67
C PRO A 168 -3.90 -45.33 6.82
N MET A 169 -4.36 -45.03 8.06
CA MET A 169 -5.08 -43.82 8.34
C MET A 169 -4.16 -42.60 8.29
N ALA A 170 -2.95 -42.71 8.83
CA ALA A 170 -1.96 -41.66 8.80
C ALA A 170 -1.51 -41.35 7.38
N GLU A 171 -1.27 -42.34 6.53
CA GLU A 171 -0.94 -42.19 5.11
C GLU A 171 -2.01 -41.38 4.39
N SER A 172 -3.29 -41.74 4.53
CA SER A 172 -4.39 -41.01 3.89
C SER A 172 -4.48 -39.53 4.32
N ILE A 173 -4.24 -39.24 5.61
CA ILE A 173 -4.24 -37.85 6.14
C ILE A 173 -3.02 -37.10 5.59
N CYS A 174 -1.84 -37.73 5.61
CA CYS A 174 -0.60 -37.13 5.11
C CYS A 174 -0.67 -36.84 3.60
N GLU A 175 -1.20 -37.77 2.81
CA GLU A 175 -1.42 -37.58 1.37
C GLU A 175 -2.36 -36.40 1.08
N SER A 176 -3.46 -36.29 1.82
CA SER A 176 -4.39 -35.18 1.69
C SER A 176 -3.73 -33.84 2.03
N PHE A 177 -2.91 -33.80 3.08
CA PHE A 177 -2.14 -32.61 3.44
C PHE A 177 -1.12 -32.26 2.36
N GLN A 178 -0.33 -33.24 1.90
CA GLN A 178 0.71 -33.03 0.89
C GLN A 178 0.13 -32.54 -0.44
N ALA A 179 -1.05 -33.02 -0.85
CA ALA A 179 -1.71 -32.55 -2.05
C ALA A 179 -2.08 -31.06 -1.99
N VAL A 180 -2.55 -30.57 -0.82
CA VAL A 180 -2.84 -29.15 -0.62
C VAL A 180 -1.55 -28.33 -0.52
N ALA A 181 -0.57 -28.82 0.25
CA ALA A 181 0.70 -28.16 0.44
C ALA A 181 1.49 -28.00 -0.86
N LYS A 182 1.49 -29.03 -1.72
CA LYS A 182 2.12 -28.97 -3.04
C LYS A 182 1.58 -27.80 -3.88
N ARG A 183 0.28 -27.63 -3.94
CA ARG A 183 -0.34 -26.52 -4.68
C ARG A 183 0.09 -25.15 -4.15
N LEU A 184 0.18 -24.99 -2.82
CA LEU A 184 0.69 -23.77 -2.21
C LEU A 184 2.16 -23.52 -2.57
N MET A 185 2.97 -24.59 -2.59
CA MET A 185 4.38 -24.50 -2.99
C MET A 185 4.52 -24.15 -4.48
N ASP A 186 3.71 -24.75 -5.34
CA ASP A 186 3.68 -24.45 -6.78
C ASP A 186 3.31 -22.99 -7.05
N LEU A 187 2.47 -22.39 -6.17
CA LEU A 187 2.15 -20.97 -6.17
C LEU A 187 3.21 -20.08 -5.51
N GLY A 188 4.39 -20.62 -5.17
CA GLY A 188 5.51 -19.86 -4.61
C GLY A 188 5.32 -19.46 -3.14
N LEU A 189 4.51 -20.21 -2.36
CA LEU A 189 4.24 -19.94 -0.95
C LEU A 189 4.98 -20.92 0.01
N SER A 190 6.02 -21.57 -0.45
CA SER A 190 6.79 -22.59 0.28
C SER A 190 7.40 -22.09 1.60
N TYR A 191 7.67 -20.79 1.68
CA TYR A 191 8.29 -20.12 2.82
C TYR A 191 7.30 -19.69 3.93
N LEU A 192 5.99 -19.77 3.69
CA LEU A 192 4.99 -19.41 4.70
C LEU A 192 4.89 -20.50 5.76
N SER A 193 4.70 -20.09 7.01
CA SER A 193 4.37 -20.97 8.13
C SER A 193 2.86 -20.97 8.39
N LEU A 194 2.35 -22.05 9.03
CA LEU A 194 0.90 -22.16 9.30
C LEU A 194 0.43 -21.19 10.38
N ASP A 195 1.32 -20.72 11.24
CA ASP A 195 1.01 -19.77 12.33
C ASP A 195 1.02 -18.32 11.87
N ARG A 196 1.48 -18.03 10.65
CA ARG A 196 1.52 -16.66 10.12
C ARG A 196 0.13 -16.06 10.03
N THR A 197 -0.04 -14.86 10.54
CA THR A 197 -1.34 -14.16 10.54
C THR A 197 -1.71 -13.66 9.15
N ALA A 198 -2.97 -13.81 8.75
CA ALA A 198 -3.45 -13.39 7.43
C ALA A 198 -3.30 -11.88 7.18
N SER A 199 -3.31 -11.06 8.24
CA SER A 199 -3.09 -9.61 8.16
C SER A 199 -1.68 -9.21 7.73
N THR A 200 -0.69 -10.09 7.92
CA THR A 200 0.71 -9.87 7.53
C THR A 200 1.02 -10.34 6.11
N LEU A 201 0.06 -10.95 5.42
CA LEU A 201 0.22 -11.39 4.05
C LEU A 201 0.10 -10.21 3.08
N SER A 202 0.97 -10.15 2.10
CA SER A 202 0.86 -9.23 0.97
C SER A 202 -0.41 -9.50 0.15
N THR A 203 -0.79 -8.56 -0.72
CA THR A 203 -1.96 -8.73 -1.58
C THR A 203 -1.82 -9.97 -2.47
N GLY A 204 -0.66 -10.16 -3.11
CA GLY A 204 -0.39 -11.33 -3.94
C GLY A 204 -0.39 -12.64 -3.14
N GLU A 205 0.20 -12.68 -1.92
CA GLU A 205 0.14 -13.86 -1.05
C GLU A 205 -1.30 -14.23 -0.70
N ARG A 206 -2.12 -13.24 -0.36
CA ARG A 206 -3.56 -13.47 -0.05
C ARG A 206 -4.33 -14.01 -1.24
N GLN A 207 -4.13 -13.47 -2.45
CA GLN A 207 -4.77 -13.97 -3.67
C GLN A 207 -4.38 -15.43 -3.95
N ARG A 208 -3.08 -15.76 -3.86
CA ARG A 208 -2.59 -17.14 -4.05
C ARG A 208 -3.14 -18.10 -3.01
N MET A 209 -3.26 -17.69 -1.75
CA MET A 209 -3.92 -18.49 -0.71
C MET A 209 -5.40 -18.72 -1.02
N GLN A 210 -6.11 -17.71 -1.53
CA GLN A 210 -7.51 -17.84 -1.96
C GLN A 210 -7.65 -18.78 -3.15
N LEU A 211 -6.76 -18.66 -4.14
CA LEU A 211 -6.70 -19.56 -5.30
C LEU A 211 -6.47 -21.01 -4.87
N ALA A 212 -5.45 -21.26 -4.03
CA ALA A 212 -5.18 -22.60 -3.49
C ALA A 212 -6.38 -23.18 -2.73
N ARG A 213 -7.14 -22.35 -2.01
CA ARG A 213 -8.37 -22.76 -1.33
C ARG A 213 -9.48 -23.08 -2.31
N ALA A 214 -9.66 -22.29 -3.36
CA ALA A 214 -10.70 -22.52 -4.39
C ALA A 214 -10.46 -23.84 -5.12
N VAL A 215 -9.20 -24.14 -5.45
CA VAL A 215 -8.77 -25.36 -6.15
C VAL A 215 -8.77 -26.61 -5.25
N ARG A 216 -8.89 -26.45 -3.93
CA ARG A 216 -8.88 -27.56 -2.96
C ARG A 216 -9.97 -28.61 -3.22
N ASN A 217 -11.16 -28.17 -3.60
CA ASN A 217 -12.29 -29.05 -3.87
C ASN A 217 -12.23 -29.49 -5.34
N ARG A 218 -12.08 -30.79 -5.60
CA ARG A 218 -12.20 -31.38 -6.94
C ARG A 218 -13.65 -31.26 -7.41
N THR A 219 -14.06 -30.05 -7.76
CA THR A 219 -15.36 -29.79 -8.36
C THR A 219 -15.20 -29.84 -9.87
N THR A 220 -16.21 -30.31 -10.58
CA THR A 220 -16.28 -30.33 -12.03
C THR A 220 -17.41 -29.43 -12.51
N GLY A 221 -17.29 -28.82 -13.69
CA GLY A 221 -18.31 -27.97 -14.28
C GLY A 221 -18.44 -26.60 -13.61
N VAL A 222 -17.38 -26.10 -12.97
CA VAL A 222 -17.31 -24.78 -12.34
C VAL A 222 -16.59 -23.79 -13.26
N LEU A 223 -17.07 -22.56 -13.32
CA LEU A 223 -16.36 -21.43 -13.92
C LEU A 223 -15.56 -20.71 -12.82
N TYR A 224 -14.24 -20.74 -12.94
CA TYR A 224 -13.33 -19.95 -12.12
C TYR A 224 -13.04 -18.63 -12.81
N VAL A 225 -13.31 -17.50 -12.13
CA VAL A 225 -12.96 -16.15 -12.60
C VAL A 225 -11.82 -15.64 -11.75
N LEU A 226 -10.69 -15.38 -12.38
CA LEU A 226 -9.44 -14.93 -11.74
C LEU A 226 -9.09 -13.56 -12.28
N ASP A 227 -8.93 -12.60 -11.37
CA ASP A 227 -8.56 -11.23 -11.69
C ASP A 227 -7.11 -10.97 -11.25
N GLU A 228 -6.24 -10.74 -12.23
CA GLU A 228 -4.80 -10.47 -12.07
C GLU A 228 -4.07 -11.42 -11.09
N PRO A 229 -4.17 -12.75 -11.27
CA PRO A 229 -3.54 -13.71 -10.34
C PRO A 229 -1.99 -13.71 -10.41
N SER A 230 -1.40 -13.04 -11.42
CA SER A 230 0.05 -12.85 -11.56
C SER A 230 0.63 -11.80 -10.63
N ILE A 231 -0.19 -10.98 -9.98
CA ILE A 231 0.28 -9.84 -9.15
C ILE A 231 1.36 -10.27 -8.16
N GLY A 232 2.51 -9.57 -8.19
CA GLY A 232 3.64 -9.77 -7.29
C GLY A 232 4.31 -11.15 -7.44
N LEU A 233 4.10 -11.84 -8.57
CA LEU A 233 4.80 -13.07 -8.89
C LEU A 233 6.11 -12.80 -9.62
N HIS A 234 7.18 -13.41 -9.11
CA HIS A 234 8.40 -13.54 -9.89
C HIS A 234 8.18 -14.50 -11.06
N PRO A 235 8.80 -14.31 -12.25
CA PRO A 235 8.65 -15.18 -13.43
C PRO A 235 8.82 -16.68 -13.14
N SER A 236 9.67 -17.06 -12.18
CA SER A 236 9.81 -18.47 -11.77
C SER A 236 8.54 -19.08 -11.19
N ASN A 237 7.65 -18.27 -10.60
CA ASN A 237 6.42 -18.76 -9.97
C ASN A 237 5.21 -18.77 -10.94
N ILE A 238 5.30 -18.06 -12.07
CA ILE A 238 4.25 -18.06 -13.09
C ILE A 238 4.00 -19.46 -13.67
N LYS A 239 5.06 -20.26 -13.82
CA LYS A 239 4.92 -21.65 -14.27
C LYS A 239 4.06 -22.49 -13.33
N GLY A 240 4.20 -22.30 -12.02
CA GLY A 240 3.36 -22.98 -11.03
C GLY A 240 1.90 -22.53 -11.10
N LEU A 241 1.66 -21.23 -11.30
CA LEU A 241 0.31 -20.70 -11.50
C LEU A 241 -0.34 -21.29 -12.76
N ASN A 242 0.38 -21.33 -13.90
CA ASN A 242 -0.10 -21.94 -15.14
C ASN A 242 -0.43 -23.42 -14.94
N ALA A 243 0.41 -24.19 -14.23
CA ALA A 243 0.13 -25.58 -13.92
C ALA A 243 -1.17 -25.75 -13.11
N VAL A 244 -1.43 -24.90 -12.12
CA VAL A 244 -2.68 -24.92 -11.34
C VAL A 244 -3.89 -24.63 -12.24
N MET A 245 -3.80 -23.69 -13.19
CA MET A 245 -4.88 -23.40 -14.13
C MET A 245 -5.13 -24.55 -15.09
N HIS A 246 -4.08 -25.18 -15.60
CA HIS A 246 -4.21 -26.38 -16.44
C HIS A 246 -4.84 -27.56 -15.68
N ASP A 247 -4.48 -27.78 -14.41
CA ASP A 247 -5.11 -28.80 -13.57
C ASP A 247 -6.62 -28.56 -13.41
N LEU A 248 -7.04 -27.29 -13.20
CA LEU A 248 -8.47 -26.94 -13.12
C LEU A 248 -9.21 -27.27 -14.41
N VAL A 249 -8.64 -26.94 -15.57
CA VAL A 249 -9.24 -27.26 -16.88
C VAL A 249 -9.27 -28.76 -17.11
N ALA A 250 -8.20 -29.50 -16.76
CA ALA A 250 -8.13 -30.95 -16.87
C ALA A 250 -9.17 -31.67 -15.98
N ASP A 251 -9.51 -31.10 -14.82
CA ASP A 251 -10.58 -31.56 -13.92
C ASP A 251 -12.01 -31.26 -14.47
N GLY A 252 -12.14 -30.72 -15.70
CA GLY A 252 -13.43 -30.45 -16.35
C GLY A 252 -14.08 -29.13 -15.95
N ASN A 253 -13.29 -28.14 -15.54
CA ASN A 253 -13.74 -26.81 -15.23
C ASN A 253 -13.39 -25.82 -16.36
N SER A 254 -13.90 -24.61 -16.27
CA SER A 254 -13.55 -23.48 -17.14
C SER A 254 -12.84 -22.40 -16.32
N VAL A 255 -11.82 -21.79 -16.90
CA VAL A 255 -11.08 -20.67 -16.28
C VAL A 255 -11.23 -19.44 -17.16
N LEU A 256 -11.77 -18.37 -16.60
CA LEU A 256 -11.77 -17.03 -17.19
C LEU A 256 -10.76 -16.18 -16.43
N LEU A 257 -9.76 -15.71 -17.16
CA LEU A 257 -8.63 -15.01 -16.60
C LEU A 257 -8.59 -13.56 -17.11
N VAL A 258 -8.40 -12.60 -16.23
CA VAL A 258 -8.03 -11.23 -16.57
C VAL A 258 -6.59 -11.03 -16.12
N ASP A 259 -5.68 -10.76 -17.04
CA ASP A 259 -4.26 -10.55 -16.74
C ASP A 259 -3.56 -9.76 -17.85
N HIS A 260 -2.39 -9.23 -17.56
CA HIS A 260 -1.54 -8.48 -18.49
C HIS A 260 -0.19 -9.17 -18.75
N ASP A 261 0.17 -10.17 -17.93
CA ASP A 261 1.43 -10.88 -18.07
C ASP A 261 1.44 -11.78 -19.32
N THR A 262 2.39 -11.52 -20.22
CA THR A 262 2.51 -12.24 -21.49
C THR A 262 2.83 -13.72 -21.31
N GLN A 263 3.48 -14.13 -20.20
CA GLN A 263 3.78 -15.54 -19.92
C GLN A 263 2.51 -16.32 -19.55
N ILE A 264 1.53 -15.65 -18.93
CA ILE A 264 0.22 -16.24 -18.63
C ILE A 264 -0.65 -16.22 -19.88
N LEU A 265 -0.72 -15.08 -20.55
CA LEU A 265 -1.56 -14.92 -21.75
C LEU A 265 -1.18 -15.90 -22.86
N SER A 266 0.12 -16.24 -22.97
CA SER A 266 0.59 -17.21 -23.99
C SER A 266 0.09 -18.63 -23.79
N GLU A 267 -0.37 -19.01 -22.61
CA GLU A 267 -0.91 -20.32 -22.28
C GLU A 267 -2.44 -20.43 -22.46
N ALA A 268 -3.10 -19.32 -22.84
CA ALA A 268 -4.55 -19.31 -23.01
C ALA A 268 -4.98 -20.02 -24.31
N ASP A 269 -6.07 -20.81 -24.23
CA ASP A 269 -6.70 -21.43 -25.42
C ASP A 269 -7.36 -20.37 -26.32
N TRP A 270 -7.96 -19.34 -25.70
CA TRP A 270 -8.66 -18.25 -26.35
C TRP A 270 -8.41 -16.93 -25.63
N LEU A 271 -8.07 -15.89 -26.37
CA LEU A 271 -7.83 -14.57 -25.84
C LEU A 271 -8.86 -13.59 -26.40
N ILE A 272 -9.40 -12.73 -25.54
CA ILE A 272 -10.27 -11.60 -25.88
C ILE A 272 -9.56 -10.33 -25.44
N GLU A 273 -9.19 -9.48 -26.38
CA GLU A 273 -8.50 -8.23 -26.13
C GLU A 273 -9.49 -7.06 -26.17
N MET A 274 -9.54 -6.35 -25.06
CA MET A 274 -10.38 -5.16 -24.88
C MET A 274 -9.56 -3.88 -25.10
N GLY A 275 -10.18 -2.88 -25.72
CA GLY A 275 -9.49 -1.59 -25.98
C GLY A 275 -10.32 -0.69 -26.89
N PRO A 276 -9.66 0.18 -27.76
CA PRO A 276 -8.20 0.37 -27.85
C PRO A 276 -7.60 1.22 -26.71
N GLU A 277 -8.42 2.00 -26.01
CA GLU A 277 -8.01 2.90 -24.93
C GLU A 277 -8.82 2.62 -23.68
N ALA A 278 -8.47 3.27 -22.57
CA ALA A 278 -9.28 3.25 -21.37
C ALA A 278 -10.37 4.36 -21.40
N GLY A 279 -11.39 4.22 -20.56
CA GLY A 279 -12.48 5.19 -20.44
C GLY A 279 -13.40 5.23 -21.66
N VAL A 280 -13.79 6.44 -22.10
CA VAL A 280 -14.76 6.66 -23.19
C VAL A 280 -14.30 6.10 -24.54
N GLY A 281 -12.99 6.05 -24.77
CA GLY A 281 -12.38 5.48 -25.98
C GLY A 281 -12.23 3.96 -25.96
N GLY A 282 -12.56 3.31 -24.84
CA GLY A 282 -12.38 1.87 -24.62
C GLY A 282 -13.67 1.08 -24.61
N GLY A 283 -13.61 -0.13 -24.04
CA GLY A 283 -14.76 -0.99 -23.84
C GLY A 283 -15.17 -1.81 -25.07
N TYR A 284 -14.36 -1.82 -26.12
CA TYR A 284 -14.61 -2.60 -27.33
C TYR A 284 -13.72 -3.85 -27.37
N VAL A 285 -14.22 -4.95 -27.95
CA VAL A 285 -13.38 -6.09 -28.34
C VAL A 285 -12.63 -5.68 -29.62
N ILE A 286 -11.30 -5.54 -29.52
CA ILE A 286 -10.45 -5.16 -30.66
C ILE A 286 -9.84 -6.36 -31.37
N ALA A 287 -9.63 -7.46 -30.65
CA ALA A 287 -9.16 -8.72 -31.18
C ALA A 287 -9.68 -9.88 -30.33
N GLU A 288 -9.96 -11.02 -30.98
CA GLU A 288 -10.29 -12.29 -30.30
C GLU A 288 -9.78 -13.47 -31.11
N GLY A 289 -9.44 -14.57 -30.44
CA GLY A 289 -8.98 -15.78 -31.09
C GLY A 289 -7.93 -16.55 -30.31
N SER A 290 -7.39 -17.58 -30.94
CA SER A 290 -6.21 -18.30 -30.42
C SER A 290 -4.97 -17.41 -30.46
N ILE A 291 -3.94 -17.73 -29.67
CA ILE A 291 -2.70 -16.94 -29.60
C ILE A 291 -2.07 -16.67 -30.99
N PRO A 292 -1.95 -17.65 -31.91
CA PRO A 292 -1.47 -17.37 -33.28
C PRO A 292 -2.34 -16.38 -34.07
N GLN A 293 -3.68 -16.39 -33.84
CA GLN A 293 -4.60 -15.45 -34.49
C GLN A 293 -4.42 -14.03 -33.94
N ILE A 294 -4.24 -13.89 -32.64
CA ILE A 294 -3.96 -12.60 -31.97
C ILE A 294 -2.63 -12.03 -32.48
N ILE A 295 -1.57 -12.83 -32.51
CA ILE A 295 -0.25 -12.40 -33.02
C ILE A 295 -0.32 -11.91 -34.47
N SER A 296 -1.13 -12.55 -35.30
CA SER A 296 -1.30 -12.15 -36.71
C SER A 296 -2.25 -10.98 -36.93
N ASN A 297 -3.03 -10.60 -35.91
CA ASN A 297 -4.02 -9.54 -36.01
C ASN A 297 -3.37 -8.15 -35.86
N LYS A 298 -3.36 -7.37 -36.93
CA LYS A 298 -2.79 -6.02 -36.95
C LYS A 298 -3.48 -5.01 -36.02
N LYS A 299 -4.69 -5.30 -35.55
CA LYS A 299 -5.40 -4.46 -34.57
C LYS A 299 -5.04 -4.78 -33.14
N SER A 300 -4.47 -5.94 -32.89
CA SER A 300 -4.07 -6.37 -31.56
C SER A 300 -2.91 -5.52 -31.04
N MET A 301 -3.06 -4.97 -29.87
CA MET A 301 -2.03 -4.21 -29.15
C MET A 301 -1.11 -5.13 -28.37
N ILE A 302 -1.63 -6.27 -27.86
CA ILE A 302 -0.83 -7.27 -27.13
C ILE A 302 -0.08 -8.23 -28.08
N GLY A 303 -0.54 -8.40 -29.32
CA GLY A 303 0.04 -9.32 -30.28
C GLY A 303 1.56 -9.18 -30.49
N PRO A 304 2.12 -7.97 -30.68
CA PRO A 304 3.57 -7.75 -30.81
C PRO A 304 4.37 -8.21 -29.57
N PHE A 305 3.80 -8.09 -28.37
CA PHE A 305 4.43 -8.54 -27.12
C PHE A 305 4.41 -10.05 -27.00
N LEU A 306 3.30 -10.70 -27.32
CA LEU A 306 3.20 -12.17 -27.39
C LEU A 306 4.15 -12.76 -28.44
N ALA A 307 4.32 -12.07 -29.56
CA ALA A 307 5.27 -12.45 -30.61
C ALA A 307 6.73 -12.13 -30.27
N LYS A 308 6.99 -11.43 -29.15
CA LYS A 308 8.31 -10.90 -28.76
C LYS A 308 8.97 -10.04 -29.84
N THR A 309 8.17 -9.33 -30.62
CA THR A 309 8.62 -8.39 -31.68
C THR A 309 8.54 -6.95 -31.28
N ALA A 310 7.86 -6.64 -30.16
CA ALA A 310 7.83 -5.30 -29.59
C ALA A 310 9.22 -4.94 -29.01
N ASP A 311 9.68 -3.72 -29.32
CA ASP A 311 10.91 -3.20 -28.73
C ASP A 311 10.60 -2.67 -27.32
N MET A 312 11.20 -3.32 -26.31
CA MET A 312 11.07 -2.91 -24.91
C MET A 312 12.26 -2.10 -24.39
N HIS A 313 13.30 -1.86 -25.21
CA HIS A 313 14.40 -0.98 -24.85
C HIS A 313 14.04 0.48 -25.10
N VAL A 314 13.33 1.08 -24.14
CA VAL A 314 12.81 2.46 -24.25
C VAL A 314 13.67 3.51 -23.54
N ARG A 315 14.73 3.06 -22.84
CA ARG A 315 15.64 3.93 -22.07
C ARG A 315 17.07 3.85 -22.56
N THR A 316 17.79 4.97 -22.40
CA THR A 316 19.26 4.99 -22.54
C THR A 316 19.86 4.63 -21.18
N GLN A 317 20.44 3.44 -21.07
CA GLN A 317 21.06 2.94 -19.85
C GLN A 317 22.50 3.47 -19.70
N ALA A 318 22.94 3.63 -18.45
CA ALA A 318 24.33 3.94 -18.16
C ALA A 318 25.23 2.72 -18.41
N GLY A 319 26.36 2.92 -19.07
CA GLY A 319 27.37 1.86 -19.22
C GLY A 319 27.92 1.41 -17.87
N LYS A 320 28.44 0.18 -17.80
CA LYS A 320 28.97 -0.45 -16.58
C LYS A 320 29.92 0.46 -15.77
N GLU A 321 30.80 1.16 -16.45
CA GLU A 321 31.78 2.06 -15.82
C GLU A 321 31.19 3.39 -15.38
N GLU A 322 30.01 3.74 -15.91
CA GLU A 322 29.32 5.02 -15.68
C GLU A 322 28.29 4.96 -14.55
N VAL A 323 27.88 3.75 -14.13
CA VAL A 323 26.80 3.55 -13.17
C VAL A 323 27.02 4.36 -11.89
N PHE A 324 28.22 4.35 -11.32
CA PHE A 324 28.54 5.01 -10.04
C PHE A 324 29.23 6.39 -10.19
N THR A 325 29.31 6.97 -11.38
CA THR A 325 30.02 8.25 -11.60
C THR A 325 29.41 9.43 -10.87
N LEU A 326 28.12 9.39 -10.56
CA LEU A 326 27.41 10.43 -9.82
C LEU A 326 27.41 10.22 -8.30
N GLY A 327 28.14 9.20 -7.81
CA GLY A 327 28.17 8.81 -6.41
C GLY A 327 27.23 7.65 -6.09
N LYS A 328 27.09 7.34 -4.80
CA LYS A 328 26.28 6.22 -4.33
C LYS A 328 25.58 6.52 -3.01
N LEU A 329 24.47 5.84 -2.75
CA LEU A 329 23.95 5.63 -1.41
C LEU A 329 24.52 4.31 -0.91
N HIS A 330 24.82 4.23 0.37
CA HIS A 330 25.32 3.03 1.02
C HIS A 330 24.42 2.65 2.19
N LEU A 331 24.03 1.39 2.27
CA LEU A 331 23.24 0.81 3.35
C LEU A 331 23.96 -0.42 3.91
N SER A 332 24.15 -0.47 5.23
CA SER A 332 24.61 -1.66 5.96
C SER A 332 23.63 -1.99 7.08
N THR A 333 23.20 -3.25 7.17
CA THR A 333 22.22 -3.71 8.16
C THR A 333 22.71 -4.93 8.93
N ASP A 334 22.14 -5.12 10.12
CA ASP A 334 22.12 -6.40 10.84
C ASP A 334 20.91 -7.26 10.40
N ASN A 335 20.70 -8.39 11.07
CA ASN A 335 19.53 -9.23 10.83
C ASN A 335 18.23 -8.47 11.13
N ILE A 336 17.28 -8.59 10.21
CA ILE A 336 15.90 -8.16 10.41
C ILE A 336 14.95 -9.19 9.78
N HIS A 337 14.04 -9.76 10.56
CA HIS A 337 13.19 -10.87 10.11
C HIS A 337 14.03 -12.02 9.51
N THR A 338 13.78 -12.39 8.27
CA THR A 338 14.55 -13.39 7.52
C THR A 338 15.72 -12.80 6.75
N VAL A 339 15.84 -11.46 6.68
CA VAL A 339 16.94 -10.79 5.98
C VAL A 339 18.21 -10.87 6.82
N LYS A 340 19.25 -11.45 6.25
CA LYS A 340 20.58 -11.59 6.82
C LYS A 340 21.33 -10.24 6.79
N PRO A 341 22.41 -10.08 7.56
CA PRO A 341 23.22 -8.87 7.45
C PRO A 341 23.62 -8.63 5.99
N LEU A 342 23.40 -7.42 5.52
CA LEU A 342 23.71 -7.08 4.14
C LEU A 342 24.41 -5.72 4.06
N GLU A 343 25.14 -5.54 2.97
CA GLU A 343 25.79 -4.31 2.59
C GLU A 343 25.56 -4.07 1.11
N VAL A 344 24.94 -2.93 0.77
CA VAL A 344 24.58 -2.60 -0.62
C VAL A 344 24.92 -1.16 -0.94
N ASP A 345 25.39 -0.97 -2.17
CA ASP A 345 25.60 0.33 -2.80
C ASP A 345 24.54 0.56 -3.89
N ILE A 346 23.88 1.71 -3.86
CA ILE A 346 22.86 2.11 -4.81
C ILE A 346 23.38 3.34 -5.57
N PRO A 347 23.50 3.30 -6.91
CA PRO A 347 24.02 4.42 -7.68
C PRO A 347 23.09 5.62 -7.68
N LYS A 348 23.63 6.82 -7.51
CA LYS A 348 22.88 8.08 -7.56
C LYS A 348 22.55 8.48 -9.00
N GLY A 349 21.39 9.13 -9.18
CA GLY A 349 20.95 9.64 -10.47
C GLY A 349 20.79 8.55 -11.53
N ARG A 350 20.39 7.35 -11.11
CA ARG A 350 20.20 6.17 -11.95
C ARG A 350 18.89 5.45 -11.59
N LEU A 351 18.42 4.60 -12.49
CA LEU A 351 17.37 3.64 -12.21
C LEU A 351 17.96 2.35 -11.66
N THR A 352 17.73 2.08 -10.39
CA THR A 352 18.07 0.82 -9.73
C THR A 352 16.83 0.00 -9.51
N VAL A 353 16.87 -1.29 -9.89
CA VAL A 353 15.79 -2.23 -9.63
C VAL A 353 16.22 -3.24 -8.56
N VAL A 354 15.40 -3.37 -7.52
CA VAL A 354 15.51 -4.44 -6.50
C VAL A 354 14.57 -5.55 -6.89
N THR A 355 15.12 -6.70 -7.24
CA THR A 355 14.36 -7.87 -7.70
C THR A 355 14.69 -9.12 -6.89
N GLY A 356 14.10 -10.24 -7.25
CA GLY A 356 14.28 -11.55 -6.63
C GLY A 356 12.95 -12.24 -6.33
N VAL A 357 13.01 -13.51 -5.97
CA VAL A 357 11.81 -14.32 -5.72
C VAL A 357 10.92 -13.75 -4.62
N SER A 358 9.64 -14.16 -4.60
CA SER A 358 8.70 -13.74 -3.55
C SER A 358 9.21 -14.18 -2.16
N GLY A 359 9.13 -13.28 -1.18
CA GLY A 359 9.62 -13.55 0.18
C GLY A 359 11.14 -13.49 0.36
N SER A 360 11.91 -13.03 -0.63
CA SER A 360 13.38 -12.90 -0.53
C SER A 360 13.86 -11.70 0.31
N GLY A 361 12.95 -10.86 0.82
CA GLY A 361 13.27 -9.73 1.71
C GLY A 361 13.45 -8.38 1.03
N LYS A 362 13.04 -8.21 -0.23
CA LYS A 362 13.09 -6.93 -0.98
C LYS A 362 12.43 -5.77 -0.22
N THR A 363 11.16 -5.96 0.15
CA THR A 363 10.36 -4.97 0.88
C THR A 363 11.02 -4.61 2.21
N THR A 364 11.50 -5.59 2.96
CA THR A 364 12.21 -5.39 4.23
C THR A 364 13.49 -4.57 4.06
N MET A 365 14.30 -4.88 3.04
CA MET A 365 15.52 -4.12 2.75
C MET A 365 15.21 -2.67 2.39
N VAL A 366 14.18 -2.43 1.56
CA VAL A 366 13.88 -1.08 1.05
C VAL A 366 12.98 -0.30 2.01
N LEU A 367 11.80 -0.85 2.36
CA LEU A 367 10.78 -0.10 3.11
C LEU A 367 11.02 -0.08 4.62
N GLU A 368 11.63 -1.15 5.17
CA GLU A 368 11.87 -1.23 6.62
C GLU A 368 13.29 -0.83 7.03
N SER A 369 14.26 -0.82 6.08
CA SER A 369 15.66 -0.49 6.40
C SER A 369 16.14 0.78 5.69
N LEU A 370 16.10 0.84 4.34
CA LEU A 370 16.63 1.97 3.58
C LEU A 370 15.85 3.26 3.84
N ILE A 371 14.52 3.25 3.68
CA ILE A 371 13.69 4.45 3.84
C ILE A 371 13.78 5.00 5.27
N PRO A 372 13.49 4.22 6.33
CA PRO A 372 13.58 4.72 7.70
C PRO A 372 15.00 5.16 8.08
N GLY A 373 16.02 4.48 7.55
CA GLY A 373 17.41 4.88 7.74
C GLY A 373 17.73 6.24 7.12
N LEU A 374 17.27 6.49 5.87
CA LEU A 374 17.42 7.79 5.22
C LEU A 374 16.68 8.90 5.95
N GLU A 375 15.42 8.68 6.33
CA GLU A 375 14.60 9.64 7.07
C GLU A 375 15.27 10.02 8.40
N ALA A 376 15.70 9.04 9.19
CA ALA A 376 16.41 9.27 10.43
C ALA A 376 17.72 10.06 10.20
N SER A 377 18.48 9.72 9.15
CA SER A 377 19.70 10.45 8.79
C SER A 377 19.44 11.91 8.41
N PHE A 378 18.35 12.19 7.67
CA PHE A 378 18.00 13.56 7.26
C PHE A 378 17.48 14.40 8.43
N CYS A 379 16.77 13.78 9.37
CA CYS A 379 16.26 14.45 10.58
C CYS A 379 17.30 14.56 11.70
N GLY A 380 18.44 13.85 11.58
CA GLY A 380 19.45 13.76 12.66
C GLY A 380 18.97 12.91 13.85
N GLU A 381 18.06 11.99 13.61
CA GLU A 381 17.51 11.05 14.58
C GLU A 381 18.37 9.78 14.68
N HIS A 382 18.07 8.94 15.68
CA HIS A 382 18.74 7.64 15.81
C HIS A 382 18.30 6.70 14.69
N LEU A 383 19.28 6.03 14.07
CA LEU A 383 19.00 4.99 13.08
C LEU A 383 18.18 3.85 13.68
N PRO A 384 17.33 3.18 12.87
CA PRO A 384 16.66 1.95 13.29
C PRO A 384 17.69 0.93 13.82
N LYS A 385 17.33 0.17 14.86
CA LYS A 385 18.27 -0.73 15.59
C LYS A 385 19.04 -1.70 14.70
N HIS A 386 18.44 -2.13 13.60
CA HIS A 386 19.03 -3.07 12.64
C HIS A 386 19.83 -2.37 11.52
N VAL A 387 19.79 -1.05 11.42
CA VAL A 387 20.60 -0.28 10.45
C VAL A 387 21.90 0.14 11.11
N LYS A 388 23.02 -0.47 10.66
CA LYS A 388 24.36 -0.16 11.18
C LYS A 388 24.86 1.18 10.71
N SER A 389 24.73 1.40 9.40
CA SER A 389 25.16 2.65 8.78
C SER A 389 24.38 2.92 7.51
N ILE A 390 24.18 4.18 7.24
CA ILE A 390 23.62 4.68 6.00
C ILE A 390 24.35 5.95 5.57
N SER A 391 24.64 6.08 4.29
CA SER A 391 25.17 7.32 3.73
C SER A 391 24.49 7.65 2.42
N ALA A 392 24.13 8.91 2.25
CA ALA A 392 23.41 9.40 1.08
C ALA A 392 23.82 10.85 0.79
N GLU A 393 25.13 11.06 0.51
CA GLU A 393 25.66 12.40 0.28
C GLU A 393 24.95 13.11 -0.87
N GLY A 394 24.46 14.34 -0.60
CA GLY A 394 23.75 15.17 -1.56
C GLY A 394 22.31 14.73 -1.85
N ILE A 395 21.73 13.85 -1.02
CA ILE A 395 20.30 13.52 -0.99
C ILE A 395 19.70 14.13 0.27
N ALA A 396 18.52 14.77 0.12
CA ALA A 396 17.81 15.43 1.21
C ALA A 396 16.40 14.89 1.40
N HIS A 397 15.86 14.18 0.41
CA HIS A 397 14.48 13.71 0.43
C HIS A 397 14.36 12.28 -0.06
N VAL A 398 13.52 11.49 0.62
CA VAL A 398 13.04 10.19 0.14
C VAL A 398 11.53 10.28 -0.09
N LYS A 399 11.05 9.70 -1.19
CA LYS A 399 9.65 9.73 -1.60
C LYS A 399 9.20 8.34 -1.97
N LEU A 400 8.33 7.77 -1.14
CA LEU A 400 7.72 6.47 -1.39
C LEU A 400 6.48 6.63 -2.28
N ILE A 401 6.44 5.89 -3.36
CA ILE A 401 5.32 5.78 -4.31
C ILE A 401 4.86 4.34 -4.32
N ASP A 402 3.88 4.03 -3.50
CA ASP A 402 3.30 2.70 -3.32
C ASP A 402 1.83 2.66 -3.76
N ALA A 403 1.28 1.46 -3.88
CA ALA A 403 -0.12 1.23 -4.25
C ALA A 403 -1.13 1.45 -3.10
N SER A 404 -0.69 1.97 -1.95
CA SER A 404 -1.61 2.26 -0.85
C SER A 404 -2.67 3.30 -1.25
N PRO A 405 -3.92 3.17 -0.79
CA PRO A 405 -4.99 4.08 -1.15
C PRO A 405 -4.65 5.55 -0.84
N ILE A 406 -4.97 6.43 -1.77
CA ILE A 406 -4.81 7.88 -1.59
C ILE A 406 -6.00 8.42 -0.82
N GLY A 407 -5.80 8.65 0.48
CA GLY A 407 -6.83 9.24 1.33
C GLY A 407 -8.01 8.31 1.60
N ILE A 408 -8.59 8.45 2.78
CA ILE A 408 -9.77 7.67 3.23
C ILE A 408 -11.05 8.48 2.97
N ASN A 409 -10.91 9.73 2.47
CA ASN A 409 -12.00 10.68 2.42
C ASN A 409 -12.53 10.82 0.99
N VAL A 410 -13.80 10.49 0.79
CA VAL A 410 -14.58 10.69 -0.44
C VAL A 410 -14.53 12.14 -0.98
N ARG A 411 -14.07 13.10 -0.18
CA ARG A 411 -13.86 14.49 -0.57
C ARG A 411 -12.54 14.74 -1.31
N SER A 412 -11.62 13.77 -1.32
CA SER A 412 -10.41 13.84 -2.14
C SER A 412 -10.74 13.40 -3.56
N THR A 413 -10.37 14.20 -4.55
CA THR A 413 -10.55 13.89 -5.97
C THR A 413 -9.22 13.96 -6.72
N VAL A 414 -9.17 13.39 -7.92
CA VAL A 414 -8.01 13.48 -8.83
C VAL A 414 -7.54 14.94 -8.96
N ALA A 415 -8.45 15.87 -9.22
CA ALA A 415 -8.11 17.29 -9.36
C ALA A 415 -7.56 17.92 -8.07
N THR A 416 -8.07 17.54 -6.89
CA THR A 416 -7.55 18.07 -5.62
C THR A 416 -6.18 17.52 -5.30
N TYR A 417 -5.98 16.23 -5.51
CA TYR A 417 -4.71 15.59 -5.22
C TYR A 417 -3.58 16.06 -6.16
N ALA A 418 -3.88 16.23 -7.45
CA ALA A 418 -2.96 16.81 -8.44
C ALA A 418 -2.81 18.34 -8.33
N ASN A 419 -3.38 18.98 -7.30
CA ASN A 419 -3.37 20.43 -7.09
C ASN A 419 -3.97 21.26 -8.24
N ILE A 420 -4.79 20.66 -9.09
CA ILE A 420 -5.47 21.31 -10.22
C ILE A 420 -6.65 22.14 -9.71
N HIS A 421 -7.45 21.58 -8.81
CA HIS A 421 -8.65 22.24 -8.27
C HIS A 421 -8.34 23.58 -7.60
N ASP A 422 -7.24 23.69 -6.85
CA ASP A 422 -6.85 24.94 -6.19
C ASP A 422 -6.50 26.04 -7.19
N GLU A 423 -5.87 25.71 -8.30
CA GLU A 423 -5.60 26.68 -9.36
C GLU A 423 -6.88 27.09 -10.10
N LEU A 424 -7.76 26.14 -10.39
CA LEU A 424 -9.07 26.43 -10.99
C LEU A 424 -9.87 27.38 -10.10
N ARG A 425 -9.95 27.15 -8.79
CA ARG A 425 -10.65 28.07 -7.85
C ARG A 425 -10.12 29.49 -7.92
N LYS A 426 -8.80 29.68 -8.02
CA LYS A 426 -8.18 31.01 -8.18
C LYS A 426 -8.53 31.68 -9.48
N ILE A 427 -8.69 30.89 -10.55
CA ILE A 427 -9.05 31.38 -11.89
C ILE A 427 -10.52 31.79 -11.91
N TYR A 428 -11.42 30.91 -11.45
CA TYR A 428 -12.86 31.18 -11.39
C TYR A 428 -13.20 32.39 -10.54
N ALA A 429 -12.50 32.64 -9.44
CA ALA A 429 -12.68 33.84 -8.61
C ALA A 429 -12.34 35.15 -9.33
N LYS A 430 -11.61 35.09 -10.46
CA LYS A 430 -11.23 36.27 -11.26
C LYS A 430 -12.20 36.53 -12.42
N THR A 431 -13.14 35.64 -12.70
CA THR A 431 -14.15 35.82 -13.77
C THR A 431 -15.09 36.99 -13.46
N ALA A 432 -15.71 37.56 -14.48
CA ALA A 432 -16.68 38.66 -14.33
C ALA A 432 -17.87 38.21 -13.46
N ASP A 433 -18.45 37.04 -13.80
CA ASP A 433 -19.59 36.47 -13.08
C ASP A 433 -19.33 36.28 -11.56
N ALA A 434 -18.09 35.88 -11.20
CA ALA A 434 -17.71 35.70 -9.79
C ALA A 434 -17.52 37.04 -9.07
N LYS A 435 -16.93 38.03 -9.76
CA LYS A 435 -16.73 39.39 -9.20
C LYS A 435 -18.06 40.09 -8.96
N ASP A 436 -19.00 40.01 -9.88
CA ASP A 436 -20.33 40.60 -9.76
C ASP A 436 -21.09 40.05 -8.54
N ARG A 437 -20.88 38.76 -8.26
CA ARG A 437 -21.48 38.04 -7.11
C ARG A 437 -20.60 38.08 -5.85
N LYS A 438 -19.43 38.72 -5.91
CA LYS A 438 -18.45 38.85 -4.80
C LYS A 438 -17.93 37.50 -4.29
N TYR A 439 -17.82 36.49 -5.15
CA TYR A 439 -17.24 35.20 -4.79
C TYR A 439 -15.71 35.25 -4.79
N LYS A 440 -15.11 34.60 -3.80
CA LYS A 440 -13.65 34.44 -3.62
C LYS A 440 -13.25 32.98 -3.94
N ALA A 441 -11.96 32.71 -4.09
CA ALA A 441 -11.45 31.37 -4.37
C ALA A 441 -11.91 30.30 -3.34
N GLY A 442 -12.09 30.69 -2.07
CA GLY A 442 -12.62 29.81 -1.03
C GLY A 442 -14.07 29.38 -1.26
N ASP A 443 -14.90 30.24 -1.88
CA ASP A 443 -16.32 29.94 -2.12
C ASP A 443 -16.52 28.82 -3.17
N PHE A 444 -15.52 28.59 -4.02
CA PHE A 444 -15.49 27.49 -5.01
C PHE A 444 -15.01 26.14 -4.46
N SER A 445 -14.68 26.06 -3.18
CA SER A 445 -14.35 24.80 -2.54
C SER A 445 -15.63 23.99 -2.26
N TYR A 446 -15.74 22.77 -2.82
CA TYR A 446 -16.85 21.88 -2.48
C TYR A 446 -16.72 21.31 -1.06
N ASN A 447 -15.59 21.48 -0.36
CA ASN A 447 -15.41 21.04 1.03
C ASN A 447 -15.94 22.08 2.04
N THR A 448 -15.69 23.36 1.79
CA THR A 448 -15.98 24.44 2.77
C THR A 448 -16.61 25.69 2.17
N GLY A 449 -16.73 25.75 0.84
CA GLY A 449 -17.18 26.94 0.12
C GLY A 449 -18.71 27.10 0.09
N LYS A 450 -19.14 28.32 -0.23
CA LYS A 450 -20.58 28.66 -0.33
C LYS A 450 -21.28 28.01 -1.53
N LEU A 451 -20.52 27.64 -2.55
CA LEU A 451 -21.02 27.03 -3.78
C LEU A 451 -21.08 25.50 -3.70
N ARG A 452 -20.83 24.89 -2.55
CA ARG A 452 -20.99 23.46 -2.34
C ARG A 452 -22.46 23.06 -2.34
N CYS A 453 -22.76 21.83 -2.72
CA CYS A 453 -24.11 21.29 -2.63
C CYS A 453 -24.59 21.23 -1.18
N PRO A 454 -25.75 21.84 -0.84
CA PRO A 454 -26.23 21.85 0.55
C PRO A 454 -26.81 20.51 1.00
N VAL A 455 -27.18 19.59 0.07
CA VAL A 455 -27.79 18.29 0.40
C VAL A 455 -26.74 17.27 0.78
N CYS A 456 -25.71 17.08 -0.06
CA CYS A 456 -24.62 16.13 0.23
C CYS A 456 -23.42 16.79 0.94
N ASP A 457 -23.50 18.06 1.26
CA ASP A 457 -22.41 18.82 1.89
C ASP A 457 -21.07 18.70 1.15
N GLY A 458 -21.12 18.58 -0.19
CA GLY A 458 -19.98 18.48 -1.09
C GLY A 458 -19.33 17.11 -1.21
N THR A 459 -19.94 16.04 -0.70
CA THR A 459 -19.47 14.66 -0.92
C THR A 459 -19.81 14.14 -2.31
N GLY A 460 -20.84 14.67 -2.97
CA GLY A 460 -21.33 14.18 -4.25
C GLY A 460 -22.27 12.99 -4.13
N GLN A 461 -22.31 12.34 -2.98
CA GLN A 461 -23.10 11.12 -2.73
C GLN A 461 -23.83 11.18 -1.40
N ILE A 462 -24.82 10.32 -1.21
CA ILE A 462 -25.57 10.11 0.02
C ILE A 462 -25.43 8.64 0.38
N SER A 463 -24.97 8.36 1.60
CA SER A 463 -24.92 7.01 2.13
C SER A 463 -26.29 6.64 2.68
N LEU A 464 -26.84 5.54 2.21
CA LEU A 464 -28.08 4.95 2.70
C LEU A 464 -27.72 3.84 3.67
N ASP A 465 -28.08 4.03 4.94
CA ASP A 465 -28.03 2.98 5.97
C ASP A 465 -29.14 1.96 5.68
N VAL A 466 -28.77 0.81 5.14
CA VAL A 466 -29.68 -0.30 4.89
C VAL A 466 -29.47 -1.33 6.00
N GLN A 467 -30.43 -1.47 6.91
CA GLN A 467 -30.36 -2.42 8.03
C GLN A 467 -29.93 -3.81 7.53
N PHE A 468 -28.88 -4.37 8.15
CA PHE A 468 -28.28 -5.70 7.87
C PHE A 468 -27.50 -5.82 6.54
N LEU A 469 -27.31 -4.76 5.77
CA LEU A 469 -26.46 -4.73 4.58
C LEU A 469 -25.38 -3.65 4.74
N PRO A 470 -24.27 -3.71 4.00
CA PRO A 470 -23.33 -2.60 3.93
C PRO A 470 -24.04 -1.33 3.44
N ASP A 471 -23.60 -0.17 3.95
CA ASP A 471 -24.09 1.12 3.48
C ASP A 471 -23.96 1.22 1.96
N VAL A 472 -25.03 1.69 1.30
CA VAL A 472 -25.05 1.89 -0.15
C VAL A 472 -24.91 3.37 -0.46
N ASP A 473 -23.82 3.74 -1.11
CA ASP A 473 -23.62 5.10 -1.57
C ASP A 473 -24.30 5.32 -2.92
N ILE A 474 -25.17 6.33 -2.99
CA ILE A 474 -25.84 6.73 -4.23
C ILE A 474 -25.46 8.17 -4.59
N PRO A 475 -25.39 8.52 -5.91
CA PRO A 475 -25.19 9.91 -6.32
C PRO A 475 -26.22 10.83 -5.71
N CYS A 476 -25.79 11.99 -5.22
CA CYS A 476 -26.67 12.97 -4.61
C CYS A 476 -27.76 13.43 -5.60
N PRO A 477 -29.05 13.30 -5.28
CA PRO A 477 -30.15 13.63 -6.22
C PRO A 477 -30.22 15.12 -6.56
N GLU A 478 -29.70 16.02 -5.73
CA GLU A 478 -29.71 17.46 -5.98
C GLU A 478 -28.59 17.89 -6.92
N CYS A 479 -27.36 17.38 -6.77
CA CYS A 479 -26.20 17.78 -7.57
C CYS A 479 -25.78 16.73 -8.62
N GLY A 480 -26.40 15.55 -8.64
CA GLY A 480 -26.07 14.50 -9.59
C GLY A 480 -24.63 13.96 -9.47
N GLY A 481 -23.96 14.14 -8.32
CA GLY A 481 -22.57 13.76 -8.13
C GLY A 481 -21.57 14.91 -8.29
N SER A 482 -21.96 16.05 -8.87
CA SER A 482 -21.05 17.17 -9.16
C SER A 482 -20.46 17.87 -7.92
N ARG A 483 -21.00 17.64 -6.71
CA ARG A 483 -20.59 18.24 -5.42
C ARG A 483 -20.94 19.72 -5.28
N TYR A 484 -21.43 20.38 -6.32
CA TYR A 484 -21.70 21.80 -6.37
C TYR A 484 -23.19 22.13 -6.38
N ALA A 485 -23.52 23.27 -5.79
CA ALA A 485 -24.85 23.87 -5.91
C ALA A 485 -25.06 24.46 -7.30
N LYS A 486 -26.33 24.63 -7.70
CA LYS A 486 -26.74 25.21 -9.02
C LYS A 486 -26.09 26.55 -9.32
N GLY A 487 -25.77 27.35 -8.31
CA GLY A 487 -25.07 28.63 -8.47
C GLY A 487 -23.67 28.54 -9.07
N ALA A 488 -22.99 27.42 -8.89
CA ALA A 488 -21.63 27.20 -9.43
C ALA A 488 -21.66 27.03 -10.96
N TRP A 489 -22.71 26.43 -11.51
CA TRP A 489 -22.90 26.24 -12.96
C TRP A 489 -23.12 27.54 -13.73
N GLN A 490 -23.49 28.62 -13.04
CA GLN A 490 -23.73 29.94 -13.64
C GLN A 490 -22.46 30.79 -13.72
N ILE A 491 -21.33 30.29 -13.23
CA ILE A 491 -20.05 30.98 -13.25
C ILE A 491 -19.13 30.24 -14.20
N SER A 492 -18.76 30.89 -15.30
CA SER A 492 -17.98 30.24 -16.34
C SER A 492 -16.65 30.95 -16.59
N TYR A 493 -15.66 30.15 -16.92
CA TYR A 493 -14.41 30.55 -17.53
C TYR A 493 -14.57 30.48 -19.06
N GLU A 494 -14.14 31.52 -19.78
CA GLU A 494 -14.14 31.57 -21.22
C GLU A 494 -12.71 31.41 -21.75
N ASN A 495 -12.46 30.39 -22.55
CA ASN A 495 -11.17 30.18 -23.17
C ASN A 495 -10.96 31.09 -24.40
N LYS A 496 -9.72 31.15 -24.90
CA LYS A 496 -9.38 31.96 -26.08
C LYS A 496 -10.15 31.62 -27.38
N GLN A 497 -10.80 30.45 -27.40
CA GLN A 497 -11.63 30.00 -28.52
C GLN A 497 -13.10 30.45 -28.38
N GLY A 498 -13.46 31.12 -27.29
CA GLY A 498 -14.81 31.57 -26.99
C GLY A 498 -15.71 30.51 -26.33
N ASN A 499 -15.17 29.35 -26.01
CA ASN A 499 -15.94 28.31 -25.31
C ASN A 499 -15.98 28.64 -23.79
N ARG A 500 -17.16 28.44 -23.21
CA ARG A 500 -17.39 28.72 -21.78
C ARG A 500 -17.59 27.41 -21.01
N TYR A 501 -16.91 27.28 -19.90
CA TYR A 501 -16.97 26.11 -19.03
C TYR A 501 -17.17 26.54 -17.57
N SER A 502 -18.16 25.97 -16.90
CA SER A 502 -18.29 26.09 -15.44
C SER A 502 -17.30 25.19 -14.71
N LEU A 503 -17.03 25.47 -13.44
CA LEU A 503 -16.12 24.62 -12.64
C LEU A 503 -16.66 23.18 -12.49
N PRO A 504 -17.98 22.96 -12.21
CA PRO A 504 -18.53 21.61 -12.19
C PRO A 504 -18.35 20.86 -13.52
N GLU A 505 -18.59 21.51 -14.68
CA GLU A 505 -18.36 20.89 -15.98
C GLU A 505 -16.91 20.44 -16.17
N LEU A 506 -15.93 21.25 -15.78
CA LEU A 506 -14.52 20.84 -15.85
C LEU A 506 -14.23 19.66 -14.93
N MET A 507 -14.86 19.61 -13.75
CA MET A 507 -14.67 18.49 -12.82
C MET A 507 -15.28 17.17 -13.34
N GLU A 508 -16.29 17.23 -14.22
CA GLU A 508 -16.90 16.06 -14.85
C GLU A 508 -16.12 15.59 -16.10
N MET A 509 -15.19 16.39 -16.61
CA MET A 509 -14.36 16.00 -17.76
C MET A 509 -13.27 15.03 -17.37
N ASP A 510 -12.96 14.09 -18.26
CA ASP A 510 -11.71 13.35 -18.21
C ASP A 510 -10.51 14.27 -18.50
N VAL A 511 -9.31 13.84 -18.09
CA VAL A 511 -8.07 14.62 -18.22
C VAL A 511 -7.79 14.97 -19.69
N ASN A 512 -8.04 14.07 -20.65
CA ASN A 512 -7.80 14.31 -22.08
C ASN A 512 -8.71 15.43 -22.61
N THR A 513 -9.98 15.40 -22.27
CA THR A 513 -10.98 16.41 -22.64
C THR A 513 -10.67 17.75 -21.97
N ALA A 514 -10.36 17.72 -20.66
CA ALA A 514 -10.00 18.92 -19.89
C ALA A 514 -8.74 19.60 -20.47
N LEU A 515 -7.74 18.85 -20.93
CA LEU A 515 -6.55 19.38 -21.60
C LEU A 515 -6.89 20.25 -22.82
N GLN A 516 -7.92 19.87 -23.59
CA GLN A 516 -8.37 20.66 -24.73
C GLN A 516 -9.13 21.92 -24.31
N ALA A 517 -9.95 21.81 -23.24
CA ALA A 517 -10.77 22.91 -22.74
C ALA A 517 -9.93 24.05 -22.13
N VAL A 518 -8.80 23.70 -21.49
CA VAL A 518 -7.99 24.66 -20.69
C VAL A 518 -6.59 24.92 -21.27
N LYS A 519 -6.42 24.85 -22.59
CA LYS A 519 -5.12 25.06 -23.28
C LYS A 519 -4.41 26.35 -22.91
N ASP A 520 -5.13 27.39 -22.59
CA ASP A 520 -4.64 28.72 -22.26
C ASP A 520 -4.33 28.91 -20.75
N LEU A 521 -4.69 27.95 -19.90
CA LEU A 521 -4.36 27.94 -18.48
C LEU A 521 -3.04 27.20 -18.24
N LYS A 522 -1.91 27.86 -18.51
CA LYS A 522 -0.58 27.26 -18.57
C LYS A 522 -0.27 26.25 -17.45
N LEU A 523 -0.50 26.61 -16.18
CA LEU A 523 -0.17 25.75 -15.04
C LEU A 523 -1.12 24.56 -14.93
N VAL A 524 -2.42 24.77 -15.16
CA VAL A 524 -3.43 23.69 -15.16
C VAL A 524 -3.16 22.73 -16.31
N HIS A 525 -2.91 23.26 -17.51
CA HIS A 525 -2.58 22.47 -18.69
C HIS A 525 -1.31 21.63 -18.50
N GLN A 526 -0.27 22.19 -17.88
CA GLN A 526 0.96 21.46 -17.55
C GLN A 526 0.68 20.28 -16.60
N ARG A 527 -0.11 20.48 -15.52
CA ARG A 527 -0.45 19.42 -14.55
C ARG A 527 -1.32 18.33 -15.18
N LEU A 528 -2.28 18.72 -16.01
CA LEU A 528 -3.09 17.76 -16.79
C LEU A 528 -2.21 16.96 -17.77
N GLY A 529 -1.22 17.60 -18.38
CA GLY A 529 -0.25 16.96 -19.26
C GLY A 529 0.56 15.88 -18.54
N VAL A 530 0.96 16.13 -17.29
CA VAL A 530 1.63 15.13 -16.46
C VAL A 530 0.71 13.93 -16.21
N LEU A 531 -0.56 14.14 -15.83
CA LEU A 531 -1.52 13.05 -15.64
C LEU A 531 -1.70 12.22 -16.93
N LYS A 532 -1.84 12.88 -18.07
CA LYS A 532 -1.93 12.19 -19.36
C LYS A 532 -0.70 11.35 -19.67
N ASN A 533 0.50 11.91 -19.47
CA ASN A 533 1.77 11.21 -19.71
C ASN A 533 1.99 10.01 -18.76
N LEU A 534 1.29 9.98 -17.64
CA LEU A 534 1.26 8.86 -16.70
C LEU A 534 0.16 7.82 -17.02
N GLY A 535 -0.50 7.92 -18.20
CA GLY A 535 -1.58 7.02 -18.57
C GLY A 535 -2.89 7.24 -17.83
N LEU A 536 -3.06 8.39 -17.15
CA LEU A 536 -4.28 8.72 -16.38
C LEU A 536 -5.22 9.65 -17.18
N GLY A 537 -5.09 9.66 -18.50
CA GLY A 537 -5.85 10.54 -19.39
C GLY A 537 -7.36 10.32 -19.37
N TYR A 538 -7.80 9.14 -19.02
CA TYR A 538 -9.22 8.73 -18.97
C TYR A 538 -9.91 9.05 -17.65
N LEU A 539 -9.16 9.30 -16.56
CA LEU A 539 -9.75 9.61 -15.25
C LEU A 539 -10.49 10.94 -15.29
N THR A 540 -11.64 11.01 -14.65
CA THR A 540 -12.36 12.26 -14.48
C THR A 540 -11.71 13.12 -13.39
N LEU A 541 -11.72 14.44 -13.54
CA LEU A 541 -11.12 15.34 -12.56
C LEU A 541 -11.83 15.27 -11.20
N GLY A 542 -13.14 15.00 -11.21
CA GLY A 542 -13.98 14.86 -10.02
C GLY A 542 -13.99 13.45 -9.42
N GLU A 543 -13.31 12.49 -10.03
CA GLU A 543 -13.26 11.11 -9.53
C GLU A 543 -12.63 11.02 -8.14
N GLU A 544 -13.22 10.21 -7.29
CA GLU A 544 -12.82 10.07 -5.89
C GLU A 544 -11.53 9.26 -5.79
N THR A 545 -10.58 9.74 -4.99
CA THR A 545 -9.31 9.00 -4.83
C THR A 545 -9.44 7.61 -4.18
N PRO A 546 -10.43 7.33 -3.30
CA PRO A 546 -10.63 5.97 -2.79
C PRO A 546 -11.17 4.96 -3.82
N SER A 547 -11.76 5.41 -4.94
CA SER A 547 -12.26 4.53 -6.00
C SER A 547 -11.19 4.09 -6.98
N LEU A 548 -10.00 4.71 -6.93
CA LEU A 548 -8.90 4.42 -7.83
C LEU A 548 -8.29 3.05 -7.55
N SER A 549 -7.92 2.33 -8.61
CA SER A 549 -7.09 1.13 -8.49
C SER A 549 -5.72 1.43 -7.87
N GLY A 550 -5.04 0.41 -7.35
CA GLY A 550 -3.71 0.58 -6.75
C GLY A 550 -2.71 1.25 -7.69
N GLY A 551 -2.69 0.83 -8.96
CA GLY A 551 -1.81 1.42 -9.96
C GLY A 551 -2.17 2.87 -10.33
N GLU A 552 -3.46 3.21 -10.43
CA GLU A 552 -3.91 4.59 -10.64
C GLU A 552 -3.53 5.50 -9.47
N ALA A 553 -3.76 5.04 -8.24
CA ALA A 553 -3.37 5.74 -7.03
C ALA A 553 -1.86 6.02 -7.01
N GLN A 554 -1.05 5.03 -7.34
CA GLN A 554 0.40 5.15 -7.40
C GLN A 554 0.86 6.18 -8.44
N ARG A 555 0.31 6.12 -9.66
CA ARG A 555 0.62 7.10 -10.71
C ARG A 555 0.14 8.51 -10.36
N LEU A 556 -0.99 8.63 -9.66
CA LEU A 556 -1.48 9.92 -9.18
C LEU A 556 -0.59 10.52 -8.07
N LYS A 557 -0.04 9.68 -7.16
CA LYS A 557 0.99 10.09 -6.18
C LYS A 557 2.21 10.64 -6.91
N LEU A 558 2.69 9.93 -7.90
CA LEU A 558 3.82 10.37 -8.72
C LEU A 558 3.54 11.72 -9.40
N ALA A 559 2.36 11.88 -10.01
CA ALA A 559 1.96 13.14 -10.63
C ALA A 559 2.03 14.33 -9.69
N SER A 560 1.69 14.15 -8.41
CA SER A 560 1.73 15.20 -7.39
C SER A 560 3.15 15.63 -7.01
N GLU A 561 4.13 14.74 -7.19
CA GLU A 561 5.54 15.00 -6.90
C GLU A 561 6.34 15.52 -8.10
N MET A 562 5.83 15.33 -9.32
CA MET A 562 6.47 15.83 -10.53
C MET A 562 6.43 17.38 -10.57
N GLY A 563 7.56 17.99 -10.95
CA GLY A 563 7.68 19.46 -11.03
C GLY A 563 8.24 20.13 -9.78
N LYS A 564 8.54 19.40 -8.71
CA LYS A 564 9.35 19.86 -7.59
C LYS A 564 10.84 19.59 -7.86
N GLY A 565 11.76 20.20 -7.10
CA GLY A 565 13.20 19.86 -7.20
C GLY A 565 13.42 18.36 -7.02
N GLN A 566 14.21 17.74 -7.89
CA GLN A 566 14.31 16.27 -7.97
C GLN A 566 15.76 15.77 -7.78
N SER A 567 16.75 16.61 -8.01
CA SER A 567 18.17 16.24 -8.01
C SER A 567 18.72 15.79 -6.65
N ASP A 568 18.07 16.14 -5.57
CA ASP A 568 18.40 15.76 -4.19
C ASP A 568 17.41 14.75 -3.60
N SER A 569 16.65 14.07 -4.46
CA SER A 569 15.58 13.18 -4.05
C SER A 569 15.80 11.75 -4.51
N VAL A 570 15.44 10.80 -3.64
CA VAL A 570 15.28 9.38 -3.97
C VAL A 570 13.80 9.09 -4.11
N PHE A 571 13.39 8.61 -5.28
CA PHE A 571 12.05 8.09 -5.52
C PHE A 571 12.08 6.57 -5.39
N VAL A 572 11.28 6.04 -4.49
CA VAL A 572 11.14 4.60 -4.26
C VAL A 572 9.76 4.16 -4.75
N PHE A 573 9.72 3.20 -5.65
CA PHE A 573 8.50 2.60 -6.18
C PHE A 573 8.38 1.16 -5.72
N ASP A 574 7.20 0.79 -5.24
CA ASP A 574 6.88 -0.57 -4.82
C ASP A 574 5.91 -1.20 -5.82
N GLU A 575 6.42 -2.14 -6.62
CA GLU A 575 5.70 -2.88 -7.67
C GLU A 575 4.82 -1.98 -8.58
N PRO A 576 5.40 -0.97 -9.26
CA PRO A 576 4.63 0.02 -10.01
C PRO A 576 4.00 -0.51 -11.31
N THR A 577 4.31 -1.71 -11.74
CA THR A 577 3.72 -2.33 -12.94
C THR A 577 2.44 -3.12 -12.67
N ILE A 578 2.02 -3.22 -11.41
CA ILE A 578 0.79 -3.94 -11.03
C ILE A 578 -0.40 -3.45 -11.87
N GLY A 579 -1.07 -4.37 -12.57
CA GLY A 579 -2.25 -4.09 -13.40
C GLY A 579 -1.97 -3.22 -14.63
N LEU A 580 -0.72 -3.15 -15.10
CA LEU A 580 -0.35 -2.39 -16.30
C LEU A 580 -0.25 -3.29 -17.53
N HIS A 581 -0.88 -2.83 -18.61
CA HIS A 581 -0.61 -3.37 -19.93
C HIS A 581 0.86 -3.07 -20.34
N PRO A 582 1.55 -3.94 -21.12
CA PRO A 582 2.93 -3.70 -21.56
C PRO A 582 3.19 -2.33 -22.20
N LEU A 583 2.21 -1.74 -22.90
CA LEU A 583 2.31 -0.35 -23.42
C LEU A 583 2.38 0.70 -22.30
N ASP A 584 1.66 0.47 -21.19
CA ASP A 584 1.70 1.38 -20.05
C ASP A 584 3.03 1.24 -19.29
N VAL A 585 3.62 0.04 -19.29
CA VAL A 585 4.97 -0.19 -18.76
C VAL A 585 6.00 0.62 -19.55
N GLN A 586 5.91 0.68 -20.89
CA GLN A 586 6.76 1.55 -21.70
C GLN A 586 6.60 3.02 -21.32
N THR A 587 5.36 3.48 -21.10
CA THR A 587 5.08 4.84 -20.65
C THR A 587 5.71 5.13 -19.28
N LEU A 588 5.60 4.19 -18.35
CA LEU A 588 6.20 4.28 -17.02
C LEU A 588 7.73 4.35 -17.09
N LEU A 589 8.37 3.54 -17.93
CA LEU A 589 9.81 3.60 -18.18
C LEU A 589 10.26 4.97 -18.71
N GLY A 590 9.45 5.59 -19.59
CA GLY A 590 9.67 6.97 -20.02
C GLY A 590 9.62 7.98 -18.88
N VAL A 591 8.74 7.78 -17.91
CA VAL A 591 8.68 8.63 -16.71
C VAL A 591 9.90 8.42 -15.81
N PHE A 592 10.35 7.18 -15.61
CA PHE A 592 11.60 6.91 -14.87
C PHE A 592 12.79 7.60 -15.54
N GLN A 593 12.88 7.55 -16.89
CA GLN A 593 13.89 8.27 -17.61
C GLN A 593 13.84 9.78 -17.35
N ALA A 594 12.65 10.38 -17.40
CA ALA A 594 12.48 11.81 -17.13
C ALA A 594 12.88 12.19 -15.69
N LEU A 595 12.63 11.34 -14.69
CA LEU A 595 13.10 11.55 -13.31
C LEU A 595 14.64 11.51 -13.25
N VAL A 596 15.27 10.51 -13.86
CA VAL A 596 16.73 10.36 -13.92
C VAL A 596 17.38 11.53 -14.65
N ASP A 597 16.81 11.97 -15.78
CA ASP A 597 17.29 13.12 -16.55
C ASP A 597 17.22 14.44 -15.74
N ASN A 598 16.28 14.54 -14.81
CA ASN A 598 16.16 15.64 -13.86
C ASN A 598 17.06 15.47 -12.60
N GLY A 599 17.94 14.47 -12.60
CA GLY A 599 18.92 14.21 -11.55
C GLY A 599 18.41 13.40 -10.35
N ALA A 600 17.18 12.89 -10.39
CA ALA A 600 16.64 12.05 -9.32
C ALA A 600 17.31 10.67 -9.30
N THR A 601 17.44 10.09 -8.11
CA THR A 601 17.74 8.67 -7.94
C THR A 601 16.41 7.90 -7.90
N VAL A 602 16.28 6.88 -8.75
CA VAL A 602 15.05 6.07 -8.85
C VAL A 602 15.36 4.65 -8.40
N LEU A 603 14.65 4.19 -7.38
CA LEU A 603 14.71 2.82 -6.87
C LEU A 603 13.36 2.15 -7.03
N VAL A 604 13.32 0.98 -7.66
CA VAL A 604 12.09 0.27 -7.96
C VAL A 604 12.18 -1.15 -7.43
N ILE A 605 11.22 -1.57 -6.63
CA ILE A 605 11.02 -2.98 -6.27
C ILE A 605 10.15 -3.57 -7.37
N GLU A 606 10.67 -4.56 -8.12
CA GLU A 606 9.95 -5.07 -9.29
C GLU A 606 10.26 -6.53 -9.63
N HIS A 607 9.27 -7.15 -10.32
CA HIS A 607 9.36 -8.49 -10.90
C HIS A 607 9.19 -8.48 -12.42
N ASP A 608 8.68 -7.39 -12.98
CA ASP A 608 8.48 -7.22 -14.41
C ASP A 608 9.82 -7.22 -15.15
N LEU A 609 9.96 -8.14 -16.11
CA LEU A 609 11.23 -8.33 -16.84
C LEU A 609 11.58 -7.14 -17.72
N ASP A 610 10.60 -6.39 -18.20
CA ASP A 610 10.83 -5.25 -19.07
C ASP A 610 11.37 -4.07 -18.27
N VAL A 611 10.90 -3.87 -17.05
CA VAL A 611 11.48 -2.90 -16.12
C VAL A 611 12.89 -3.31 -15.70
N ILE A 612 13.10 -4.59 -15.38
CA ILE A 612 14.41 -5.11 -14.97
C ILE A 612 15.44 -4.95 -16.10
N ARG A 613 15.08 -5.28 -17.35
CA ARG A 613 15.96 -5.12 -18.54
C ARG A 613 16.32 -3.68 -18.83
N ASN A 614 15.48 -2.71 -18.44
CA ASN A 614 15.71 -1.29 -18.62
C ASN A 614 16.41 -0.62 -17.42
N ALA A 615 16.81 -1.35 -16.38
CA ALA A 615 17.54 -0.81 -15.24
C ALA A 615 18.98 -0.43 -15.59
N ASP A 616 19.50 0.61 -14.95
CA ASP A 616 20.95 0.91 -14.98
C ASP A 616 21.72 -0.03 -14.05
N TYR A 617 21.06 -0.43 -12.95
CA TYR A 617 21.64 -1.30 -11.93
C TYR A 617 20.57 -2.17 -11.31
N ILE A 618 20.90 -3.41 -10.99
CA ILE A 618 20.00 -4.38 -10.38
C ILE A 618 20.61 -4.87 -9.08
N ILE A 619 19.76 -5.03 -8.06
CA ILE A 619 20.06 -5.73 -6.81
C ILE A 619 19.13 -6.93 -6.77
N ASP A 620 19.68 -8.13 -6.94
CA ASP A 620 18.91 -9.38 -6.94
C ASP A 620 18.99 -10.05 -5.57
N MET A 621 17.83 -10.22 -4.94
CA MET A 621 17.70 -10.81 -3.60
C MET A 621 17.20 -12.24 -3.69
N GLY A 622 17.81 -13.12 -2.89
CA GLY A 622 17.45 -14.53 -2.91
C GLY A 622 18.36 -15.39 -2.04
N PRO A 623 18.67 -16.61 -2.49
CA PRO A 623 18.18 -17.28 -3.72
C PRO A 623 16.75 -17.80 -3.64
N GLY A 624 16.19 -17.96 -2.42
CA GLY A 624 14.83 -18.42 -2.14
C GLY A 624 14.02 -17.42 -1.38
N GLY A 625 12.83 -17.81 -0.89
CA GLY A 625 12.01 -17.06 0.05
C GLY A 625 12.24 -17.52 1.50
N GLY A 626 11.87 -16.68 2.48
CA GLY A 626 12.00 -17.00 3.91
C GLY A 626 13.45 -17.19 4.36
N GLU A 627 13.72 -18.23 5.13
CA GLU A 627 15.07 -18.52 5.68
C GLU A 627 16.13 -18.82 4.61
N GLU A 628 15.72 -19.35 3.45
CA GLU A 628 16.60 -19.59 2.30
C GLU A 628 16.94 -18.31 1.54
N GLY A 629 16.20 -17.22 1.79
CA GLY A 629 16.38 -15.90 1.20
C GLY A 629 17.15 -14.93 2.07
N GLY A 630 16.81 -13.67 1.94
CA GLY A 630 17.30 -12.59 2.78
C GLY A 630 18.75 -12.18 2.53
N ARG A 631 19.30 -12.52 1.35
CA ARG A 631 20.66 -12.16 0.94
C ARG A 631 20.66 -11.45 -0.39
N VAL A 632 21.64 -10.62 -0.62
CA VAL A 632 21.96 -10.12 -1.95
C VAL A 632 22.73 -11.22 -2.68
N VAL A 633 22.15 -11.76 -3.74
CA VAL A 633 22.73 -12.83 -4.57
C VAL A 633 23.66 -12.24 -5.62
N ALA A 634 23.21 -11.16 -6.26
CA ALA A 634 23.95 -10.50 -7.30
C ALA A 634 23.63 -9.01 -7.36
N CYS A 635 24.60 -8.20 -7.76
CA CYS A 635 24.43 -6.79 -8.08
C CYS A 635 25.17 -6.46 -9.38
N GLY A 636 24.58 -5.62 -10.21
CA GLY A 636 25.23 -5.21 -11.46
C GLY A 636 24.26 -4.70 -12.52
N THR A 637 24.78 -4.51 -13.74
CA THR A 637 23.95 -4.21 -14.91
C THR A 637 23.11 -5.44 -15.32
N PRO A 638 22.04 -5.27 -16.12
CA PRO A 638 21.24 -6.41 -16.59
C PRO A 638 22.08 -7.53 -17.21
N GLU A 639 23.12 -7.20 -17.99
CA GLU A 639 24.00 -8.18 -18.60
C GLU A 639 24.83 -8.97 -17.56
N GLN A 640 25.25 -8.29 -16.48
CA GLN A 640 26.01 -8.93 -15.40
C GLN A 640 25.11 -9.88 -14.59
N ILE A 641 23.86 -9.50 -14.37
CA ILE A 641 22.87 -10.34 -13.68
C ILE A 641 22.52 -11.57 -14.56
N ALA A 642 22.29 -11.37 -15.86
CA ALA A 642 22.02 -12.46 -16.81
C ALA A 642 23.17 -13.48 -16.89
N ALA A 643 24.41 -13.03 -16.70
CA ALA A 643 25.61 -13.89 -16.70
C ALA A 643 25.87 -14.59 -15.35
N ASN A 644 25.13 -14.26 -14.28
CA ASN A 644 25.33 -14.85 -12.96
C ASN A 644 24.48 -16.12 -12.78
N GLU A 645 25.13 -17.26 -12.61
CA GLU A 645 24.46 -18.57 -12.46
C GLU A 645 23.66 -18.70 -11.16
N GLU A 646 24.01 -17.97 -10.11
CA GLU A 646 23.31 -17.97 -8.82
C GLU A 646 22.02 -17.12 -8.86
N SER A 647 21.92 -16.18 -9.81
CA SER A 647 20.74 -15.34 -9.96
C SER A 647 19.57 -16.13 -10.55
N VAL A 648 18.47 -16.20 -9.79
CA VAL A 648 17.23 -16.79 -10.30
C VAL A 648 16.62 -15.88 -11.36
N THR A 649 16.64 -14.56 -11.13
CA THR A 649 16.14 -13.54 -12.07
C THR A 649 16.96 -13.54 -13.37
N GLY A 650 18.29 -13.67 -13.28
CA GLY A 650 19.19 -13.67 -14.43
C GLY A 650 18.86 -14.73 -15.48
N LYS A 651 18.25 -15.86 -15.10
CA LYS A 651 17.83 -16.92 -16.03
C LYS A 651 16.67 -16.50 -16.93
N TYR A 652 16.00 -15.40 -16.65
CA TYR A 652 14.85 -14.87 -17.40
C TYR A 652 15.18 -13.58 -18.17
N LEU A 653 16.35 -12.98 -17.93
CA LEU A 653 16.84 -11.82 -18.66
C LEU A 653 17.48 -12.22 -20.00
#